data_b22a867e700fcbac1537436ba8b88ba7
#
_entry.id   b22a867e700fcbac1537436ba8b88ba7
#
_cell.length_a   1.000
_cell.length_b   1.000
_cell.length_c   1.000
_cell.angle_alpha   90.00
_cell.angle_beta   90.00
_cell.angle_gamma   90.00
#
_symmetry.space_group_name_H-M   'P 1'
#
loop_
_entity.id
_entity.type
_entity.pdbx_description
1 polymer ?
#
loop_
_entity_poly.entity_id
_entity_poly.type
_entity_poly.pdbx_seq_one_letter_code
_entity_poly.pdbx_strand_id
1 'polypeptide(L)'
;SAQSIGDCFPAGTMVSMADGTKKPIEDVTVGEVVLSHVGTPRRVTDTIRKPFSGSLVKIRAKGSPLSVSATPDHQFITVNGGSYWCPVELLNVGDLVSLPRHDATGEDLVFDLAECPNAVVSGGEGRHLPCSSVDRIRWHGSRKEVPRYVRMDERLAWLVGLYLAEGSCDMGPRGPNRITFNLNKNETLLAETAATYIKDIFGIDSQVCQVPSKPSVLYVRVTCGPFAWLLKQLAPGNTYTKRLNRIFMRQPKAVRLAALRGWFAGDGSLNAKTRSDRKGSRWSHFRAVGVSVSASLVEDMFDLANSCGLVASVSFRKPRNASKAASNLLLSGAHAAAVFPSRLKECRVDLTRSKKASRHGILKPIASVERVPFSGEVFCLEVEHDHSFIANGYAVHNCVSHSQRNACLYTIACEIAAGKPDEVTGLVEQAPEQPDEGRRDGAFSTEAYYWFRRRASRDGWFCEAAAKVAIEEAGAFPRKNYPELGVDLTKYSGSNATRWGATPPPEAIRAQGKKHLFRTAATCESFEAVRDMLANGYGVTSCGSEGFSSTRDENGVSRRSGSWAHALAYIGCDDRDEIKAKYAGPLVLVMNSWGKWNGGPRRVYGTTLDIPEGSFWARWSDISGRVAIAMSGFNGWPAQKLPDWTTGIF
;
A
#
# COMPACT_ATOMS: atom_id res chain seq x y z
N SER A 1 -32.23 -0.53 11.49
CA SER A 1 -30.78 -0.59 11.74
C SER A 1 -30.07 -0.18 10.46
N ALA A 2 -29.46 1.00 10.47
CA ALA A 2 -28.71 1.50 9.33
C ALA A 2 -27.39 0.72 9.21
N GLN A 3 -27.29 -0.21 8.29
CA GLN A 3 -26.01 -0.75 7.87
C GLN A 3 -25.29 0.33 7.06
N SER A 4 -24.18 0.80 7.57
CA SER A 4 -23.33 1.73 6.83
C SER A 4 -22.52 0.95 5.82
N ILE A 5 -22.64 1.31 4.57
CA ILE A 5 -21.87 0.78 3.46
C ILE A 5 -20.65 1.69 3.27
N GLY A 6 -19.46 1.13 3.17
CA GLY A 6 -18.25 1.84 2.82
C GLY A 6 -17.00 1.28 3.51
N ASP A 7 -15.96 1.14 2.71
CA ASP A 7 -14.64 0.57 3.01
C ASP A 7 -13.93 1.35 4.13
N CYS A 8 -14.02 0.91 5.39
CA CYS A 8 -13.47 1.65 6.52
C CYS A 8 -12.84 0.75 7.59
N PHE A 9 -12.06 1.39 8.47
CA PHE A 9 -11.38 0.78 9.60
C PHE A 9 -11.79 1.42 10.92
N PRO A 10 -11.79 0.71 12.04
CA PRO A 10 -11.95 1.30 13.35
C PRO A 10 -10.74 2.17 13.72
N ALA A 11 -10.94 3.10 14.65
CA ALA A 11 -9.87 3.89 15.26
C ALA A 11 -8.75 2.99 15.79
N GLY A 12 -7.52 3.51 15.82
CA GLY A 12 -6.33 2.76 16.21
C GLY A 12 -5.76 1.83 15.12
N THR A 13 -6.37 1.79 13.93
CA THR A 13 -5.77 1.07 12.79
C THR A 13 -4.55 1.83 12.31
N MET A 14 -3.37 1.19 12.37
CA MET A 14 -2.10 1.84 12.03
C MET A 14 -1.85 1.87 10.53
N VAL A 15 -1.71 3.06 9.98
CA VAL A 15 -1.35 3.32 8.58
C VAL A 15 0.16 3.43 8.45
N SER A 16 0.73 2.80 7.43
CA SER A 16 2.16 2.92 7.12
C SER A 16 2.44 4.20 6.36
N MET A 17 3.19 5.13 6.97
CA MET A 17 3.57 6.41 6.38
C MET A 17 4.81 6.26 5.50
N ALA A 18 4.98 7.16 4.54
CA ALA A 18 6.14 7.15 3.62
C ALA A 18 7.47 7.39 4.33
N ASP A 19 7.46 8.10 5.46
CA ASP A 19 8.64 8.33 6.29
C ASP A 19 9.07 7.12 7.13
N GLY A 20 8.39 5.98 6.96
CA GLY A 20 8.63 4.73 7.68
C GLY A 20 7.90 4.63 9.02
N THR A 21 7.27 5.71 9.51
CA THR A 21 6.47 5.69 10.74
C THR A 21 5.13 4.97 10.53
N LYS A 22 4.43 4.73 11.63
CA LYS A 22 3.03 4.28 11.62
C LYS A 22 2.20 5.31 12.36
N LYS A 23 1.05 5.67 11.81
CA LYS A 23 0.15 6.66 12.38
C LYS A 23 -1.26 6.05 12.49
N PRO A 24 -1.99 6.28 13.61
CA PRO A 24 -3.41 5.89 13.67
C PRO A 24 -4.19 6.53 12.54
N ILE A 25 -5.12 5.77 11.93
CA ILE A 25 -5.85 6.22 10.76
C ILE A 25 -6.68 7.49 11.02
N GLU A 26 -7.20 7.62 12.24
CA GLU A 26 -7.96 8.81 12.70
C GLU A 26 -7.13 10.08 12.78
N ASP A 27 -5.80 9.95 12.89
CA ASP A 27 -4.87 11.08 12.99
C ASP A 27 -4.25 11.45 11.64
N VAL A 28 -4.45 10.65 10.60
CA VAL A 28 -3.93 10.94 9.25
C VAL A 28 -4.72 12.08 8.63
N THR A 29 -4.01 13.06 8.06
CA THR A 29 -4.60 14.26 7.46
C THR A 29 -4.33 14.34 5.96
N VAL A 30 -5.18 15.09 5.26
CA VAL A 30 -5.01 15.38 3.83
C VAL A 30 -3.66 16.06 3.59
N GLY A 31 -2.97 15.63 2.55
CA GLY A 31 -1.64 16.11 2.18
C GLY A 31 -0.48 15.27 2.75
N GLU A 32 -0.71 14.46 3.78
CA GLU A 32 0.30 13.51 4.26
C GLU A 32 0.55 12.39 3.23
N VAL A 33 1.72 11.77 3.34
CA VAL A 33 2.15 10.75 2.37
C VAL A 33 2.19 9.38 3.04
N VAL A 34 1.42 8.44 2.49
CA VAL A 34 1.32 7.05 2.95
C VAL A 34 1.98 6.10 1.95
N LEU A 35 2.20 4.85 2.33
CA LEU A 35 2.68 3.81 1.42
C LEU A 35 1.49 3.11 0.76
N SER A 36 1.53 3.00 -0.57
CA SER A 36 0.55 2.22 -1.33
C SER A 36 0.82 0.71 -1.24
N HIS A 37 -0.07 -0.09 -1.82
CA HIS A 37 0.06 -1.56 -1.86
C HIS A 37 1.33 -2.06 -2.57
N VAL A 38 1.91 -1.27 -3.45
CA VAL A 38 3.18 -1.58 -4.13
C VAL A 38 4.40 -1.03 -3.39
N GLY A 39 4.21 -0.36 -2.24
CA GLY A 39 5.29 0.24 -1.45
C GLY A 39 5.71 1.62 -1.93
N THR A 40 5.01 2.22 -2.88
CA THR A 40 5.29 3.57 -3.39
C THR A 40 4.67 4.64 -2.48
N PRO A 41 5.38 5.73 -2.15
CA PRO A 41 4.81 6.88 -1.47
C PRO A 41 3.68 7.52 -2.30
N ARG A 42 2.54 7.81 -1.64
CA ARG A 42 1.35 8.43 -2.25
C ARG A 42 0.72 9.42 -1.29
N ARG A 43 0.26 10.54 -1.82
CA ARG A 43 -0.39 11.58 -1.03
C ARG A 43 -1.82 11.19 -0.67
N VAL A 44 -2.23 11.49 0.55
CA VAL A 44 -3.62 11.40 0.98
C VAL A 44 -4.37 12.59 0.41
N THR A 45 -5.39 12.33 -0.39
CA THR A 45 -6.21 13.35 -1.05
C THR A 45 -7.48 13.68 -0.28
N ASP A 46 -8.01 12.72 0.48
CA ASP A 46 -9.15 12.94 1.37
C ASP A 46 -9.13 11.97 2.57
N THR A 47 -9.83 12.32 3.63
CA THR A 47 -10.00 11.49 4.83
C THR A 47 -11.48 11.34 5.15
N ILE A 48 -11.89 10.13 5.45
CA ILE A 48 -13.27 9.75 5.67
C ILE A 48 -13.46 9.35 7.13
N ARG A 49 -14.47 9.94 7.78
CA ARG A 49 -14.88 9.60 9.14
C ARG A 49 -16.40 9.46 9.18
N LYS A 50 -16.89 8.33 9.68
CA LYS A 50 -18.34 8.09 9.75
C LYS A 50 -18.71 7.15 10.90
N PRO A 51 -19.94 7.26 11.46
CA PRO A 51 -20.45 6.28 12.41
C PRO A 51 -20.74 4.95 11.71
N PHE A 52 -20.44 3.85 12.39
CA PHE A 52 -20.74 2.49 11.97
C PHE A 52 -21.30 1.69 13.14
N SER A 53 -22.37 0.95 12.89
CA SER A 53 -22.92 -0.02 13.84
C SER A 53 -23.21 -1.32 13.10
N GLY A 54 -22.50 -2.39 13.47
CA GLY A 54 -22.57 -3.67 12.79
C GLY A 54 -21.45 -4.61 13.23
N SER A 55 -21.07 -5.55 12.37
CA SER A 55 -19.94 -6.45 12.64
C SER A 55 -18.76 -6.06 11.77
N LEU A 56 -17.60 -5.79 12.35
CA LEU A 56 -16.33 -5.75 11.66
C LEU A 56 -15.84 -7.17 11.40
N VAL A 57 -15.12 -7.36 10.30
CA VAL A 57 -14.41 -8.61 10.01
C VAL A 57 -12.95 -8.42 10.37
N LYS A 58 -12.48 -9.23 11.32
CA LYS A 58 -11.09 -9.23 11.79
C LYS A 58 -10.37 -10.42 11.19
N ILE A 59 -9.31 -10.15 10.43
CA ILE A 59 -8.45 -11.18 9.86
C ILE A 59 -7.04 -11.13 10.44
N ARG A 60 -6.39 -12.28 10.49
CA ARG A 60 -4.97 -12.41 10.83
C ARG A 60 -4.28 -13.39 9.90
N ALA A 61 -3.24 -12.93 9.22
CA ALA A 61 -2.41 -13.80 8.39
C ALA A 61 -1.51 -14.70 9.25
N LYS A 62 -1.24 -15.91 8.78
CA LYS A 62 -0.41 -16.90 9.48
C LYS A 62 0.99 -16.36 9.75
N GLY A 63 1.35 -16.32 11.04
CA GLY A 63 2.63 -15.78 11.49
C GLY A 63 2.76 -14.26 11.36
N SER A 64 1.69 -13.52 11.15
CA SER A 64 1.66 -12.07 11.36
C SER A 64 1.47 -11.76 12.85
N PRO A 65 2.21 -10.79 13.41
CA PRO A 65 1.98 -10.33 14.77
C PRO A 65 0.68 -9.52 14.89
N LEU A 66 0.24 -8.89 13.80
CA LEU A 66 -0.89 -7.99 13.77
C LEU A 66 -2.10 -8.63 13.08
N SER A 67 -3.28 -8.27 13.54
CA SER A 67 -4.56 -8.47 12.87
C SER A 67 -5.07 -7.11 12.35
N VAL A 68 -5.97 -7.16 11.39
CA VAL A 68 -6.67 -5.98 10.91
C VAL A 68 -8.17 -6.24 10.99
N SER A 69 -8.92 -5.26 11.48
CA SER A 69 -10.39 -5.26 11.48
C SER A 69 -10.87 -4.22 10.49
N ALA A 70 -11.82 -4.58 9.65
CA ALA A 70 -12.38 -3.69 8.65
C ALA A 70 -13.90 -3.90 8.55
N THR A 71 -14.61 -2.96 7.94
CA THR A 71 -15.99 -3.16 7.53
C THR A 71 -16.07 -4.33 6.53
N PRO A 72 -17.18 -5.08 6.47
CA PRO A 72 -17.29 -6.33 5.70
C PRO A 72 -16.89 -6.21 4.23
N ASP A 73 -17.19 -5.09 3.66
CA ASP A 73 -17.01 -4.71 2.26
C ASP A 73 -15.57 -4.29 1.90
N HIS A 74 -14.73 -4.02 2.88
CA HIS A 74 -13.37 -3.50 2.64
C HIS A 74 -12.51 -4.50 1.85
N GLN A 75 -11.86 -4.01 0.78
CA GLN A 75 -11.14 -4.87 -0.16
C GLN A 75 -9.67 -5.06 0.22
N PHE A 76 -9.24 -6.31 0.18
CA PHE A 76 -7.88 -6.76 0.44
C PHE A 76 -7.27 -7.41 -0.81
N ILE A 77 -5.96 -7.26 -1.00
CA ILE A 77 -5.27 -8.02 -2.05
C ILE A 77 -5.21 -9.50 -1.67
N THR A 78 -5.76 -10.33 -2.55
CA THR A 78 -5.74 -11.80 -2.45
C THR A 78 -5.28 -12.43 -3.77
N VAL A 79 -4.87 -13.69 -3.73
CA VAL A 79 -4.42 -14.44 -4.93
C VAL A 79 -5.27 -15.67 -5.18
N ASN A 80 -6.30 -15.91 -4.40
CA ASN A 80 -7.18 -17.06 -4.55
C ASN A 80 -8.17 -16.88 -5.72
N GLY A 81 -8.25 -17.89 -6.57
CA GLY A 81 -9.27 -17.97 -7.63
C GLY A 81 -9.22 -16.90 -8.70
N GLY A 82 -8.10 -16.17 -8.84
CA GLY A 82 -7.94 -15.15 -9.88
C GLY A 82 -8.44 -13.74 -9.49
N SER A 83 -9.09 -13.55 -8.36
CA SER A 83 -9.47 -12.22 -7.85
C SER A 83 -8.28 -11.55 -7.19
N TYR A 84 -7.98 -10.33 -7.65
CA TYR A 84 -6.88 -9.53 -7.12
C TYR A 84 -7.27 -8.71 -5.89
N TRP A 85 -8.46 -8.13 -5.89
CA TRP A 85 -9.09 -7.41 -4.78
C TRP A 85 -10.34 -8.17 -4.34
N CYS A 86 -10.49 -8.41 -3.05
CA CYS A 86 -11.60 -9.18 -2.49
C CYS A 86 -12.11 -8.54 -1.20
N PRO A 87 -13.42 -8.34 -1.05
CA PRO A 87 -14.03 -7.92 0.21
C PRO A 87 -13.64 -8.85 1.35
N VAL A 88 -13.33 -8.27 2.51
CA VAL A 88 -12.85 -9.05 3.66
C VAL A 88 -13.89 -10.07 4.15
N GLU A 89 -15.18 -9.80 3.97
CA GLU A 89 -16.24 -10.73 4.36
C GLU A 89 -16.28 -12.05 3.56
N LEU A 90 -15.70 -12.03 2.34
CA LEU A 90 -15.61 -13.18 1.46
C LEU A 90 -14.32 -13.99 1.68
N LEU A 91 -13.39 -13.46 2.47
CA LEU A 91 -12.14 -14.13 2.76
C LEU A 91 -12.33 -15.24 3.79
N ASN A 92 -11.68 -16.36 3.56
CA ASN A 92 -11.73 -17.55 4.41
C ASN A 92 -10.34 -17.90 4.96
N VAL A 93 -10.32 -18.73 6.01
CA VAL A 93 -9.07 -19.30 6.52
C VAL A 93 -8.41 -20.11 5.41
N GLY A 94 -7.13 -19.82 5.15
CA GLY A 94 -6.34 -20.43 4.09
C GLY A 94 -6.18 -19.56 2.85
N ASP A 95 -7.05 -18.59 2.61
CA ASP A 95 -6.91 -17.62 1.52
C ASP A 95 -5.62 -16.81 1.67
N LEU A 96 -4.98 -16.49 0.54
CA LEU A 96 -3.71 -15.78 0.54
C LEU A 96 -3.94 -14.27 0.50
N VAL A 97 -3.44 -13.55 1.50
CA VAL A 97 -3.44 -12.09 1.54
C VAL A 97 -2.03 -11.53 1.38
N SER A 98 -1.92 -10.35 0.80
CA SER A 98 -0.66 -9.67 0.58
C SER A 98 -0.25 -8.82 1.78
N LEU A 99 1.00 -9.02 2.21
CA LEU A 99 1.75 -8.11 3.08
C LEU A 99 2.73 -7.35 2.17
N PRO A 100 2.54 -6.06 1.93
CA PRO A 100 3.35 -5.30 0.98
C PRO A 100 4.83 -5.28 1.32
N ARG A 101 5.66 -5.13 0.29
CA ARG A 101 7.08 -4.85 0.43
C ARG A 101 7.30 -3.35 0.48
N HIS A 102 8.34 -2.96 1.12
CA HIS A 102 8.80 -1.59 1.15
C HIS A 102 10.05 -1.47 0.29
N ASP A 103 9.94 -0.93 -0.91
CA ASP A 103 11.09 -0.62 -1.76
C ASP A 103 11.52 0.83 -1.51
N ALA A 104 12.02 1.12 -0.31
CA ALA A 104 12.64 2.41 -0.05
C ALA A 104 13.88 2.56 -0.95
N THR A 105 13.95 3.66 -1.66
CA THR A 105 15.08 4.04 -2.52
C THR A 105 16.36 4.29 -1.73
N GLY A 106 16.26 4.34 -0.40
CA GLY A 106 17.36 4.51 0.54
C GLY A 106 17.83 5.96 0.63
N GLU A 107 17.67 6.56 1.79
CA GLU A 107 18.23 7.87 2.09
C GLU A 107 19.65 7.71 2.65
N ASP A 108 20.51 8.61 2.23
CA ASP A 108 21.84 8.75 2.84
C ASP A 108 21.72 9.59 4.10
N LEU A 109 21.56 8.91 5.23
CA LEU A 109 21.32 9.55 6.52
C LEU A 109 22.62 9.76 7.27
N VAL A 110 22.85 11.00 7.67
CA VAL A 110 23.99 11.42 8.51
C VAL A 110 23.45 12.05 9.79
N PHE A 111 23.93 11.58 10.93
CA PHE A 111 23.60 12.14 12.24
C PHE A 111 24.64 13.19 12.65
N ASP A 112 24.18 14.34 13.10
CA ASP A 112 25.04 15.34 13.77
C ASP A 112 25.06 15.07 15.28
N LEU A 113 26.14 14.51 15.76
CA LEU A 113 26.31 14.21 17.18
C LEU A 113 26.45 15.45 18.06
N ALA A 114 26.57 16.66 17.48
CA ALA A 114 26.48 17.91 18.21
C ALA A 114 25.09 18.13 18.84
N GLU A 115 24.05 17.47 18.34
CA GLU A 115 22.71 17.47 18.95
C GLU A 115 22.64 16.69 20.27
N CYS A 116 23.65 15.90 20.60
CA CYS A 116 23.72 15.21 21.88
C CYS A 116 23.81 16.22 23.03
N PRO A 117 22.94 16.16 24.06
CA PRO A 117 22.95 17.12 25.18
C PRO A 117 24.28 17.23 25.95
N ASN A 118 25.15 16.23 25.81
CA ASN A 118 26.47 16.17 26.44
C ASN A 118 27.60 16.56 25.48
N ALA A 119 27.30 16.93 24.24
CA ALA A 119 28.30 17.31 23.24
C ALA A 119 28.89 18.69 23.57
N VAL A 120 30.18 18.80 23.34
CA VAL A 120 30.93 20.08 23.40
C VAL A 120 31.50 20.31 22.00
N VAL A 121 30.96 21.33 21.33
CA VAL A 121 31.43 21.77 20.01
C VAL A 121 32.51 22.85 20.19
N SER A 122 33.53 22.87 19.32
CA SER A 122 34.59 23.86 19.40
C SER A 122 34.05 25.29 19.23
N GLY A 123 34.39 26.18 20.15
CA GLY A 123 34.05 27.61 20.08
C GLY A 123 33.24 28.18 21.25
N GLY A 124 32.86 27.37 22.25
CA GLY A 124 32.22 27.86 23.47
C GLY A 124 33.23 28.49 24.42
N GLU A 125 32.99 29.72 24.88
CA GLU A 125 33.71 30.32 25.98
C GLU A 125 33.53 29.48 27.25
N GLY A 126 34.61 28.89 27.76
CA GLY A 126 34.55 28.10 28.98
C GLY A 126 35.74 27.13 29.11
N ARG A 127 35.92 26.52 30.30
CA ARG A 127 37.01 25.62 30.72
C ARG A 127 37.23 24.35 29.86
N HIS A 128 36.71 24.29 28.63
CA HIS A 128 36.82 23.14 27.74
C HIS A 128 37.91 23.40 26.67
N LEU A 129 38.80 22.44 26.50
CA LEU A 129 39.77 22.46 25.41
C LEU A 129 39.03 22.44 24.07
N PRO A 130 39.39 23.26 23.08
CA PRO A 130 38.78 23.25 21.75
C PRO A 130 38.97 21.88 21.10
N CYS A 131 38.00 21.47 20.24
CA CYS A 131 38.14 20.27 19.41
C CYS A 131 39.25 20.48 18.36
N SER A 132 39.83 19.37 17.90
CA SER A 132 40.92 19.41 16.90
C SER A 132 40.44 19.92 15.52
N SER A 133 39.15 19.79 15.21
CA SER A 133 38.52 20.36 14.02
C SER A 133 37.01 20.57 14.23
N VAL A 134 36.36 21.30 13.31
CA VAL A 134 34.91 21.54 13.29
C VAL A 134 34.08 20.24 13.06
N ASP A 135 34.71 19.21 12.49
CA ASP A 135 34.09 17.91 12.22
C ASP A 135 34.24 16.95 13.40
N ARG A 136 34.73 17.41 14.52
CA ARG A 136 34.88 16.60 15.73
C ARG A 136 34.18 17.26 16.91
N ILE A 137 33.70 16.41 17.82
CA ILE A 137 33.10 16.84 19.07
C ILE A 137 33.72 16.08 20.24
N ARG A 138 33.67 16.69 21.42
CA ARG A 138 33.89 16.04 22.71
C ARG A 138 32.59 15.90 23.45
N TRP A 139 32.58 15.13 24.51
CA TRP A 139 31.45 15.08 25.43
C TRP A 139 31.96 15.45 26.84
N HIS A 140 31.05 15.92 27.63
CA HIS A 140 31.39 16.46 28.94
C HIS A 140 32.17 15.46 29.81
N GLY A 141 33.31 15.89 30.35
CA GLY A 141 34.21 15.05 31.18
C GLY A 141 35.17 14.18 30.38
N SER A 142 35.12 14.20 29.04
CA SER A 142 36.04 13.43 28.19
C SER A 142 37.15 14.32 27.59
N ARG A 143 38.36 13.76 27.53
CA ARG A 143 39.46 14.30 26.73
C ARG A 143 39.50 13.76 25.30
N LYS A 144 38.70 12.70 25.03
CA LYS A 144 38.62 12.05 23.72
C LYS A 144 37.64 12.79 22.81
N GLU A 145 37.90 12.74 21.53
CA GLU A 145 37.05 13.30 20.49
C GLU A 145 36.46 12.21 19.64
N VAL A 146 35.23 12.41 19.13
CA VAL A 146 34.56 11.56 18.16
C VAL A 146 34.19 12.38 16.93
N PRO A 147 33.99 11.75 15.77
CA PRO A 147 33.40 12.43 14.60
C PRO A 147 32.11 13.14 14.98
N ARG A 148 31.91 14.36 14.48
CA ARG A 148 30.64 15.06 14.61
C ARG A 148 29.55 14.43 13.78
N TYR A 149 29.89 14.05 12.55
CA TYR A 149 28.96 13.50 11.60
C TYR A 149 29.15 11.97 11.48
N VAL A 150 28.08 11.22 11.72
CA VAL A 150 28.07 9.77 11.66
C VAL A 150 27.03 9.31 10.65
N ARG A 151 27.49 8.61 9.62
CA ARG A 151 26.62 8.08 8.57
C ARG A 151 25.94 6.79 9.01
N MET A 152 24.66 6.60 8.65
CA MET A 152 23.95 5.35 8.79
C MET A 152 24.43 4.37 7.72
N ASP A 153 25.47 3.61 8.04
CA ASP A 153 25.99 2.53 7.19
C ASP A 153 25.64 1.14 7.76
N GLU A 154 26.06 0.09 7.07
CA GLU A 154 25.81 -1.29 7.48
C GLU A 154 26.46 -1.62 8.83
N ARG A 155 27.60 -1.01 9.18
CA ARG A 155 28.31 -1.25 10.44
C ARG A 155 27.56 -0.67 11.62
N LEU A 156 27.11 0.60 11.51
CA LEU A 156 26.28 1.23 12.53
C LEU A 156 24.94 0.49 12.68
N ALA A 157 24.30 0.11 11.59
CA ALA A 157 23.05 -0.63 11.61
C ALA A 157 23.21 -1.99 12.31
N TRP A 158 24.31 -2.69 12.04
CA TRP A 158 24.62 -3.95 12.71
C TRP A 158 24.84 -3.78 14.21
N LEU A 159 25.56 -2.72 14.63
CA LEU A 159 25.75 -2.40 16.05
C LEU A 159 24.41 -2.08 16.74
N VAL A 160 23.50 -1.37 16.10
CA VAL A 160 22.14 -1.13 16.61
C VAL A 160 21.39 -2.44 16.78
N GLY A 161 21.47 -3.34 15.80
CA GLY A 161 20.89 -4.68 15.90
C GLY A 161 21.44 -5.46 17.08
N LEU A 162 22.74 -5.50 17.27
CA LEU A 162 23.40 -6.16 18.40
C LEU A 162 23.02 -5.51 19.74
N TYR A 163 22.90 -4.17 19.79
CA TYR A 163 22.45 -3.46 20.98
C TYR A 163 21.00 -3.82 21.36
N LEU A 164 20.14 -4.00 20.38
CA LEU A 164 18.77 -4.45 20.62
C LEU A 164 18.71 -5.85 21.23
N ALA A 165 19.64 -6.75 20.87
CA ALA A 165 19.78 -8.08 21.45
C ALA A 165 20.45 -8.00 22.84
N GLU A 166 21.72 -7.67 22.88
CA GLU A 166 22.63 -7.90 24.00
C GLU A 166 23.03 -6.61 24.73
N GLY A 167 22.56 -5.45 24.23
CA GLY A 167 23.01 -4.15 24.71
C GLY A 167 22.27 -3.66 25.96
N SER A 168 23.00 -2.99 26.82
CA SER A 168 22.47 -2.14 27.91
C SER A 168 23.14 -0.78 27.89
N CYS A 169 22.44 0.22 28.42
CA CYS A 169 22.93 1.60 28.50
C CYS A 169 22.87 2.06 29.95
N ASP A 170 24.01 2.49 30.48
CA ASP A 170 24.07 3.13 31.77
C ASP A 170 23.81 4.63 31.61
N MET A 171 22.96 5.17 32.48
CA MET A 171 22.64 6.57 32.56
C MET A 171 23.55 7.26 33.54
N GLY A 172 24.26 8.31 33.10
CA GLY A 172 24.98 9.20 33.96
C GLY A 172 24.10 10.40 34.39
N PRO A 173 24.63 11.32 35.23
CA PRO A 173 23.87 12.49 35.68
C PRO A 173 23.41 13.43 34.54
N ARG A 174 23.99 13.28 33.35
CA ARG A 174 23.72 14.12 32.17
C ARG A 174 23.18 13.30 30.96
N GLY A 175 22.58 12.15 31.22
CA GLY A 175 22.00 11.30 30.17
C GLY A 175 22.81 10.03 29.87
N PRO A 176 22.60 9.41 28.72
CA PRO A 176 23.28 8.19 28.30
C PRO A 176 24.80 8.36 28.31
N ASN A 177 25.52 7.43 28.92
CA ASN A 177 26.98 7.60 29.13
C ASN A 177 27.79 6.40 28.65
N ARG A 178 27.35 5.18 28.98
CA ARG A 178 28.09 3.96 28.66
C ARG A 178 27.18 2.89 28.04
N ILE A 179 27.67 2.27 26.99
CA ILE A 179 27.08 1.09 26.38
C ILE A 179 27.87 -0.14 26.81
N THR A 180 27.13 -1.18 27.14
CA THR A 180 27.68 -2.51 27.45
C THR A 180 26.94 -3.55 26.62
N PHE A 181 27.66 -4.35 25.84
CA PHE A 181 27.15 -5.58 25.22
C PHE A 181 27.54 -6.74 26.14
N ASN A 182 26.57 -7.62 26.44
CA ASN A 182 26.71 -8.77 27.33
C ASN A 182 26.68 -10.04 26.50
N LEU A 183 27.83 -10.54 26.09
CA LEU A 183 27.97 -11.69 25.19
C LEU A 183 28.35 -12.95 25.95
N ASN A 184 28.16 -14.13 25.35
CA ASN A 184 28.69 -15.34 25.90
C ASN A 184 30.24 -15.34 25.82
N LYS A 185 30.93 -15.93 26.80
CA LYS A 185 32.41 -15.97 26.80
C LYS A 185 33.04 -16.58 25.54
N ASN A 186 32.31 -17.42 24.82
CA ASN A 186 32.74 -18.08 23.59
C ASN A 186 32.47 -17.26 22.34
N GLU A 187 31.81 -16.10 22.46
CA GLU A 187 31.45 -15.21 21.33
C GLU A 187 32.52 -14.14 21.10
N THR A 188 33.81 -14.55 21.12
CA THR A 188 34.96 -13.64 20.97
C THR A 188 34.92 -12.91 19.64
N LEU A 189 34.64 -13.62 18.53
CA LEU A 189 34.53 -13.00 17.21
C LEU A 189 33.42 -11.93 17.13
N LEU A 190 32.30 -12.16 17.84
CA LEU A 190 31.22 -11.18 17.92
C LEU A 190 31.65 -9.93 18.68
N ALA A 191 32.38 -10.12 19.79
CA ALA A 191 32.95 -9.04 20.58
C ALA A 191 34.00 -8.21 19.79
N GLU A 192 34.89 -8.90 19.08
CA GLU A 192 35.92 -8.28 18.23
C GLU A 192 35.29 -7.49 17.07
N THR A 193 34.25 -8.05 16.42
CA THR A 193 33.50 -7.35 15.35
C THR A 193 32.86 -6.07 15.90
N ALA A 194 32.19 -6.15 17.05
CA ALA A 194 31.58 -4.98 17.66
C ALA A 194 32.62 -3.91 18.02
N ALA A 195 33.74 -4.31 18.64
CA ALA A 195 34.84 -3.41 19.00
C ALA A 195 35.47 -2.74 17.75
N THR A 196 35.66 -3.51 16.66
CA THR A 196 36.18 -3.01 15.39
C THR A 196 35.25 -1.95 14.79
N TYR A 197 33.94 -2.25 14.68
CA TYR A 197 32.98 -1.29 14.12
C TYR A 197 32.86 -0.02 14.95
N ILE A 198 32.93 -0.13 16.28
CA ILE A 198 32.94 1.05 17.16
C ILE A 198 34.20 1.88 16.92
N LYS A 199 35.37 1.24 16.79
CA LYS A 199 36.64 1.91 16.49
C LYS A 199 36.59 2.61 15.13
N ASP A 200 36.10 1.92 14.09
CA ASP A 200 36.06 2.45 12.73
C ASP A 200 35.12 3.66 12.60
N ILE A 201 33.94 3.61 13.28
CA ILE A 201 32.92 4.66 13.17
C ILE A 201 33.22 5.85 14.09
N PHE A 202 33.63 5.58 15.34
CA PHE A 202 33.75 6.61 16.37
C PHE A 202 35.19 6.94 16.74
N GLY A 203 36.17 6.14 16.30
CA GLY A 203 37.57 6.32 16.64
C GLY A 203 37.92 6.03 18.11
N ILE A 204 37.06 5.31 18.84
CA ILE A 204 37.24 4.99 20.25
C ILE A 204 37.42 3.49 20.49
N ASP A 205 38.26 3.17 21.46
CA ASP A 205 38.52 1.81 21.85
C ASP A 205 37.46 1.28 22.82
N SER A 206 37.06 0.05 22.62
CA SER A 206 36.16 -0.69 23.51
C SER A 206 36.98 -1.49 24.52
N GLN A 207 36.50 -1.56 25.76
CA GLN A 207 37.05 -2.46 26.76
C GLN A 207 36.37 -3.83 26.60
N VAL A 208 37.09 -4.83 26.13
CA VAL A 208 36.64 -6.23 26.07
C VAL A 208 37.19 -6.95 27.30
N CYS A 209 36.30 -7.41 28.19
CA CYS A 209 36.72 -8.00 29.45
C CYS A 209 35.71 -9.00 29.99
N GLN A 210 36.20 -9.91 30.84
CA GLN A 210 35.40 -10.77 31.72
C GLN A 210 35.53 -10.26 33.13
N VAL A 211 34.52 -10.51 33.97
CA VAL A 211 34.57 -10.18 35.38
C VAL A 211 34.46 -11.48 36.21
N PRO A 212 35.24 -11.63 37.30
CA PRO A 212 35.27 -12.86 38.11
C PRO A 212 33.90 -13.30 38.61
N SER A 213 33.01 -12.35 38.93
CA SER A 213 31.66 -12.64 39.42
C SER A 213 30.71 -13.23 38.36
N LYS A 214 31.07 -13.12 37.05
CA LYS A 214 30.27 -13.65 35.95
C LYS A 214 31.20 -14.23 34.85
N PRO A 215 31.84 -15.37 35.12
CA PRO A 215 32.89 -15.91 34.24
C PRO A 215 32.37 -16.47 32.90
N SER A 216 31.06 -16.61 32.75
CA SER A 216 30.41 -17.02 31.48
C SER A 216 30.10 -15.83 30.54
N VAL A 217 30.31 -14.58 30.99
CA VAL A 217 29.94 -13.36 30.22
C VAL A 217 31.20 -12.65 29.77
N LEU A 218 31.23 -12.30 28.50
CA LEU A 218 32.18 -11.41 27.87
C LEU A 218 31.53 -10.05 27.66
N TYR A 219 32.14 -9.00 28.21
CA TYR A 219 31.64 -7.64 28.11
C TYR A 219 32.40 -6.86 27.07
N VAL A 220 31.66 -6.15 26.18
CA VAL A 220 32.21 -5.07 25.35
C VAL A 220 31.67 -3.76 25.90
N ARG A 221 32.50 -2.96 26.53
CA ARG A 221 32.13 -1.71 27.21
C ARG A 221 32.69 -0.49 26.51
N VAL A 222 31.84 0.50 26.29
CA VAL A 222 32.22 1.78 25.66
C VAL A 222 31.66 2.92 26.48
N THR A 223 32.54 3.74 27.04
CA THR A 223 32.14 4.98 27.72
C THR A 223 32.29 6.14 26.75
N CYS A 224 31.15 6.53 26.14
CA CYS A 224 31.05 7.63 25.18
C CYS A 224 29.61 8.14 25.15
N GLY A 225 29.37 9.34 25.65
CA GLY A 225 28.05 9.97 25.70
C GLY A 225 27.36 10.06 24.33
N PRO A 226 28.00 10.66 23.31
CA PRO A 226 27.39 10.76 21.97
C PRO A 226 27.03 9.42 21.33
N PHE A 227 27.88 8.40 21.45
CA PHE A 227 27.57 7.05 20.99
C PHE A 227 26.39 6.43 21.73
N ALA A 228 26.38 6.55 23.07
CA ALA A 228 25.30 6.03 23.89
C ALA A 228 23.96 6.76 23.59
N TRP A 229 24.01 8.06 23.39
CA TRP A 229 22.86 8.87 22.99
C TRP A 229 22.32 8.43 21.62
N LEU A 230 23.19 8.30 20.62
CA LEU A 230 22.77 7.86 19.28
C LEU A 230 22.12 6.48 19.31
N LEU A 231 22.71 5.52 20.01
CA LEU A 231 22.10 4.18 20.15
C LEU A 231 20.73 4.23 20.82
N LYS A 232 20.55 5.11 21.83
CA LYS A 232 19.25 5.29 22.49
C LYS A 232 18.20 5.95 21.58
N GLN A 233 18.61 6.81 20.65
CA GLN A 233 17.72 7.35 19.62
C GLN A 233 17.31 6.28 18.61
N LEU A 234 18.27 5.44 18.18
CA LEU A 234 18.04 4.40 17.17
C LEU A 234 17.39 3.13 17.74
N ALA A 235 17.54 2.88 19.03
CA ALA A 235 17.02 1.73 19.75
C ALA A 235 16.47 2.15 21.14
N PRO A 236 15.33 2.88 21.18
CA PRO A 236 14.72 3.34 22.41
C PRO A 236 14.14 2.20 23.26
N GLY A 237 13.85 2.52 24.52
CA GLY A 237 13.23 1.61 25.47
C GLY A 237 14.24 0.89 26.38
N ASN A 238 13.73 -0.01 27.21
CA ASN A 238 14.48 -0.89 28.09
C ASN A 238 14.28 -2.37 27.66
N THR A 239 14.80 -3.32 28.40
CA THR A 239 14.73 -4.75 28.07
C THR A 239 13.34 -5.24 27.65
N TYR A 240 12.27 -4.68 28.23
CA TYR A 240 10.88 -5.10 27.95
C TYR A 240 10.18 -4.25 26.88
N THR A 241 10.71 -3.07 26.61
CA THR A 241 10.09 -2.06 25.76
C THR A 241 11.02 -1.60 24.62
N LYS A 242 12.16 -2.27 24.43
CA LYS A 242 13.06 -1.98 23.30
C LYS A 242 12.30 -1.98 22.00
N ARG A 243 12.59 -1.02 21.14
CA ARG A 243 12.07 -0.88 19.79
C ARG A 243 13.19 -0.51 18.83
N LEU A 244 13.04 -0.86 17.57
CA LEU A 244 13.86 -0.33 16.49
C LEU A 244 13.24 1.00 16.02
N ASN A 245 14.04 2.06 15.93
CA ASN A 245 13.56 3.32 15.36
C ASN A 245 13.11 3.10 13.91
N ARG A 246 11.94 3.63 13.57
CA ARG A 246 11.32 3.45 12.25
C ARG A 246 12.11 4.08 11.09
N ILE A 247 13.08 4.94 11.38
CA ILE A 247 14.01 5.52 10.38
C ILE A 247 14.75 4.44 9.58
N PHE A 248 14.93 3.24 10.16
CA PHE A 248 15.49 2.08 9.45
C PHE A 248 14.65 1.66 8.24
N MET A 249 13.34 1.88 8.25
CA MET A 249 12.47 1.53 7.14
C MET A 249 12.76 2.33 5.87
N ARG A 250 13.40 3.50 6.00
CA ARG A 250 13.80 4.39 4.90
C ARG A 250 15.20 4.10 4.36
N GLN A 251 15.97 3.25 5.06
CA GLN A 251 17.36 2.97 4.71
C GLN A 251 17.47 1.98 3.54
N PRO A 252 18.58 1.98 2.80
CA PRO A 252 18.88 0.97 1.79
C PRO A 252 18.74 -0.45 2.35
N LYS A 253 18.34 -1.40 1.49
CA LYS A 253 18.13 -2.79 1.88
C LYS A 253 19.34 -3.41 2.60
N ALA A 254 20.57 -3.05 2.19
CA ALA A 254 21.81 -3.54 2.80
C ALA A 254 21.91 -3.12 4.29
N VAL A 255 21.59 -1.85 4.60
CA VAL A 255 21.57 -1.29 5.96
C VAL A 255 20.47 -1.96 6.81
N ARG A 256 19.26 -2.11 6.26
CA ARG A 256 18.16 -2.82 6.93
C ARG A 256 18.51 -4.26 7.27
N LEU A 257 19.14 -4.96 6.32
CA LEU A 257 19.58 -6.34 6.51
C LEU A 257 20.71 -6.45 7.53
N ALA A 258 21.61 -5.46 7.58
CA ALA A 258 22.67 -5.41 8.57
C ALA A 258 22.12 -5.27 10.00
N ALA A 259 21.09 -4.45 10.22
CA ALA A 259 20.41 -4.37 11.51
C ALA A 259 19.79 -5.72 11.94
N LEU A 260 19.11 -6.41 11.01
CA LEU A 260 18.62 -7.77 11.27
C LEU A 260 19.74 -8.75 11.63
N ARG A 261 20.86 -8.73 10.88
CA ARG A 261 22.02 -9.59 11.13
C ARG A 261 22.61 -9.34 12.52
N GLY A 262 22.74 -8.08 12.92
CA GLY A 262 23.21 -7.71 14.25
C GLY A 262 22.30 -8.25 15.36
N TRP A 263 20.99 -8.13 15.20
CA TRP A 263 20.04 -8.68 16.17
C TRP A 263 20.06 -10.20 16.23
N PHE A 264 20.09 -10.88 15.07
CA PHE A 264 20.21 -12.35 15.02
C PHE A 264 21.58 -12.85 15.51
N ALA A 265 22.62 -12.04 15.47
CA ALA A 265 23.93 -12.40 15.97
C ALA A 265 23.95 -12.54 17.50
N GLY A 266 23.16 -11.70 18.22
CA GLY A 266 22.98 -11.82 19.67
C GLY A 266 21.84 -12.79 20.03
N ASP A 267 20.60 -12.41 19.78
CA ASP A 267 19.37 -13.12 20.21
C ASP A 267 18.94 -14.25 19.24
N GLY A 268 19.75 -14.58 18.25
CA GLY A 268 19.39 -15.51 17.19
C GLY A 268 19.96 -16.92 17.36
N SER A 269 19.17 -17.93 17.00
CA SER A 269 19.60 -19.31 16.87
C SER A 269 19.30 -19.86 15.48
N LEU A 270 20.23 -20.70 14.95
CA LEU A 270 20.04 -21.40 13.68
C LEU A 270 19.82 -22.88 13.95
N ASN A 271 18.63 -23.38 13.67
CA ASN A 271 18.24 -24.77 13.81
C ASN A 271 18.23 -25.45 12.43
N ALA A 272 18.97 -26.54 12.29
CA ALA A 272 18.94 -27.41 11.13
C ALA A 272 18.14 -28.68 11.48
N LYS A 273 17.18 -29.05 10.63
CA LYS A 273 16.48 -30.34 10.72
C LYS A 273 16.61 -31.06 9.39
N THR A 274 17.19 -32.25 9.42
CA THR A 274 17.16 -33.14 8.26
C THR A 274 15.77 -33.77 8.16
N ARG A 275 15.17 -33.67 6.99
CA ARG A 275 13.91 -34.33 6.64
C ARG A 275 14.16 -35.31 5.51
N SER A 276 13.38 -36.39 5.49
CA SER A 276 13.36 -37.33 4.38
C SER A 276 11.92 -37.44 3.82
N ASP A 277 11.80 -37.64 2.52
CA ASP A 277 10.52 -37.98 1.88
C ASP A 277 10.29 -39.49 1.93
N ARG A 278 9.12 -39.92 1.44
CA ARG A 278 8.76 -41.34 1.35
C ARG A 278 9.64 -42.12 0.36
N LYS A 279 10.41 -41.43 -0.48
CA LYS A 279 11.35 -41.99 -1.47
C LYS A 279 12.79 -42.05 -0.95
N GLY A 280 13.04 -41.68 0.31
CA GLY A 280 14.37 -41.71 0.94
C GLY A 280 15.26 -40.50 0.65
N SER A 281 14.79 -39.51 -0.13
CA SER A 281 15.56 -38.27 -0.38
C SER A 281 15.67 -37.46 0.92
N ARG A 282 16.89 -37.07 1.28
CA ARG A 282 17.18 -36.28 2.48
C ARG A 282 17.48 -34.85 2.10
N TRP A 283 16.89 -33.88 2.84
CA TRP A 283 17.23 -32.45 2.72
C TRP A 283 17.29 -31.79 4.08
N SER A 284 18.15 -30.80 4.23
CA SER A 284 18.25 -30.01 5.43
C SER A 284 17.32 -28.80 5.35
N HIS A 285 16.47 -28.64 6.34
CA HIS A 285 15.60 -27.48 6.49
C HIS A 285 16.16 -26.58 7.59
N PHE A 286 16.62 -25.39 7.20
CA PHE A 286 17.17 -24.40 8.11
C PHE A 286 16.07 -23.47 8.63
N ARG A 287 16.16 -23.13 9.92
CA ARG A 287 15.27 -22.17 10.57
C ARG A 287 16.08 -21.27 11.48
N ALA A 288 16.10 -19.97 11.17
CA ALA A 288 16.60 -18.94 12.07
C ALA A 288 15.47 -18.49 13.00
N VAL A 289 15.77 -18.39 14.29
CA VAL A 289 14.84 -17.97 15.34
C VAL A 289 15.52 -16.87 16.14
N GLY A 290 14.97 -15.65 16.09
CA GLY A 290 15.34 -14.56 17.00
C GLY A 290 14.28 -14.43 18.10
N VAL A 291 14.68 -14.17 19.32
CA VAL A 291 13.79 -14.18 20.50
C VAL A 291 13.89 -12.86 21.23
N SER A 292 12.76 -12.27 21.63
CA SER A 292 12.76 -11.11 22.52
C SER A 292 11.57 -11.15 23.49
N VAL A 293 11.78 -10.61 24.69
CA VAL A 293 10.71 -10.33 25.67
C VAL A 293 9.94 -9.05 25.31
N SER A 294 10.48 -8.20 24.47
CA SER A 294 9.77 -7.06 23.88
C SER A 294 8.99 -7.51 22.66
N ALA A 295 7.67 -7.63 22.78
CA ALA A 295 6.80 -7.94 21.65
C ALA A 295 6.89 -6.88 20.55
N SER A 296 6.97 -5.61 20.94
CA SER A 296 7.10 -4.48 20.02
C SER A 296 8.38 -4.54 19.20
N LEU A 297 9.50 -4.98 19.79
CA LEU A 297 10.74 -5.20 19.03
C LEU A 297 10.58 -6.30 17.99
N VAL A 298 9.91 -7.40 18.33
CA VAL A 298 9.68 -8.49 17.37
C VAL A 298 8.76 -8.05 16.22
N GLU A 299 7.79 -7.17 16.49
CA GLU A 299 6.97 -6.55 15.45
C GLU A 299 7.82 -5.64 14.53
N ASP A 300 8.69 -4.81 15.09
CA ASP A 300 9.60 -3.95 14.30
C ASP A 300 10.54 -4.80 13.45
N MET A 301 11.10 -5.89 14.00
CA MET A 301 11.97 -6.82 13.27
C MET A 301 11.21 -7.63 12.20
N PHE A 302 9.92 -7.92 12.43
CA PHE A 302 9.05 -8.54 11.44
C PHE A 302 8.84 -7.60 10.25
N ASP A 303 8.51 -6.34 10.50
CA ASP A 303 8.36 -5.32 9.45
C ASP A 303 9.68 -5.13 8.68
N LEU A 304 10.79 -5.03 9.40
CA LEU A 304 12.13 -4.87 8.81
C LEU A 304 12.49 -6.05 7.92
N ALA A 305 12.23 -7.29 8.37
CA ALA A 305 12.48 -8.50 7.58
C ALA A 305 11.63 -8.52 6.30
N ASN A 306 10.34 -8.24 6.42
CA ASN A 306 9.43 -8.19 5.27
C ASN A 306 9.85 -7.09 4.28
N SER A 307 10.29 -5.92 4.76
CA SER A 307 10.81 -4.84 3.91
C SER A 307 12.08 -5.23 3.15
N CYS A 308 12.86 -6.17 3.68
CA CYS A 308 14.00 -6.76 2.97
C CYS A 308 13.61 -7.88 1.99
N GLY A 309 12.33 -8.21 1.86
CA GLY A 309 11.83 -9.31 1.05
C GLY A 309 11.98 -10.69 1.71
N LEU A 310 12.22 -10.74 3.01
CA LEU A 310 12.32 -11.97 3.78
C LEU A 310 10.94 -12.39 4.29
N VAL A 311 10.51 -13.62 4.02
CA VAL A 311 9.25 -14.16 4.52
C VAL A 311 9.38 -14.51 6.00
N ALA A 312 9.12 -13.54 6.87
CA ALA A 312 9.18 -13.70 8.31
C ALA A 312 7.86 -14.24 8.88
N SER A 313 7.91 -14.87 10.04
CA SER A 313 6.74 -15.26 10.82
C SER A 313 7.01 -15.05 12.31
N VAL A 314 5.97 -14.63 13.04
CA VAL A 314 6.03 -14.45 14.49
C VAL A 314 5.29 -15.59 15.18
N SER A 315 5.84 -16.06 16.30
CA SER A 315 5.16 -16.97 17.21
C SER A 315 5.34 -16.51 18.65
N PHE A 316 4.32 -16.69 19.46
CA PHE A 316 4.34 -16.33 20.85
C PHE A 316 4.68 -17.56 21.71
N ARG A 317 5.61 -17.40 22.62
CA ARG A 317 5.98 -18.43 23.58
C ARG A 317 5.29 -18.13 24.91
N LYS A 318 4.41 -19.04 25.34
CA LYS A 318 3.80 -18.94 26.65
C LYS A 318 4.88 -19.12 27.75
N PRO A 319 4.75 -18.41 28.87
CA PRO A 319 5.65 -18.61 29.99
C PRO A 319 5.62 -20.09 30.45
N ARG A 320 6.78 -20.64 30.76
CA ARG A 320 6.90 -21.91 31.47
C ARG A 320 7.57 -21.61 32.80
N ASN A 321 6.92 -21.96 33.89
CA ASN A 321 7.36 -21.64 35.25
C ASN A 321 7.56 -20.13 35.47
N ALA A 322 8.63 -19.72 36.12
CA ALA A 322 8.97 -18.32 36.39
C ALA A 322 9.51 -17.55 35.16
N SER A 323 9.57 -18.17 33.96
CA SER A 323 10.03 -17.49 32.76
C SER A 323 8.97 -16.50 32.23
N LYS A 324 9.42 -15.38 31.65
CA LYS A 324 8.52 -14.37 31.05
C LYS A 324 8.04 -14.81 29.68
N ALA A 325 6.90 -14.26 29.24
CA ALA A 325 6.44 -14.41 27.88
C ALA A 325 7.48 -13.84 26.90
N ALA A 326 7.70 -14.52 25.80
CA ALA A 326 8.61 -14.08 24.76
C ALA A 326 7.97 -14.25 23.38
N SER A 327 8.36 -13.40 22.46
CA SER A 327 7.99 -13.46 21.05
C SER A 327 9.19 -13.91 20.22
N ASN A 328 8.92 -14.75 19.21
CA ASN A 328 9.94 -15.26 18.32
C ASN A 328 9.70 -14.76 16.92
N LEU A 329 10.75 -14.26 16.25
CA LEU A 329 10.79 -14.05 14.82
C LEU A 329 11.42 -15.26 14.14
N LEU A 330 10.75 -15.78 13.12
CA LEU A 330 11.12 -17.03 12.45
C LEU A 330 11.39 -16.75 10.97
N LEU A 331 12.56 -17.15 10.49
CA LEU A 331 12.92 -17.17 9.06
C LEU A 331 13.27 -18.62 8.68
N SER A 332 12.81 -19.10 7.53
CA SER A 332 12.99 -20.49 7.12
C SER A 332 13.67 -20.59 5.76
N GLY A 333 14.43 -21.67 5.55
CA GLY A 333 15.10 -21.95 4.27
C GLY A 333 16.08 -20.84 3.88
N ALA A 334 15.92 -20.34 2.67
CA ALA A 334 16.70 -19.26 2.10
C ALA A 334 16.76 -17.99 2.94
N HIS A 335 15.63 -17.65 3.56
CA HIS A 335 15.53 -16.45 4.36
C HIS A 335 16.36 -16.53 5.65
N ALA A 336 16.60 -17.74 6.16
CA ALA A 336 17.52 -17.97 7.29
C ALA A 336 18.97 -17.68 6.91
N ALA A 337 19.40 -18.02 5.68
CA ALA A 337 20.74 -17.74 5.19
C ALA A 337 21.02 -16.22 5.08
N ALA A 338 20.02 -15.41 4.82
CA ALA A 338 20.20 -13.96 4.74
C ALA A 338 20.69 -13.33 6.05
N VAL A 339 20.30 -13.90 7.20
CA VAL A 339 20.68 -13.40 8.54
C VAL A 339 21.87 -14.15 9.16
N PHE A 340 22.21 -15.35 8.65
CA PHE A 340 23.40 -16.13 9.05
C PHE A 340 24.29 -16.49 7.86
N PRO A 341 24.86 -15.52 7.13
CA PRO A 341 25.59 -15.79 5.90
C PRO A 341 26.85 -16.62 6.09
N SER A 342 27.55 -16.49 7.21
CA SER A 342 28.79 -17.22 7.50
C SER A 342 28.57 -18.71 7.83
N ARG A 343 27.38 -19.06 8.34
CA ARG A 343 27.03 -20.42 8.78
C ARG A 343 26.39 -21.28 7.68
N LEU A 344 25.98 -20.65 6.56
CA LEU A 344 25.22 -21.28 5.48
C LEU A 344 25.83 -21.06 4.10
N LYS A 345 27.15 -20.83 4.01
CA LYS A 345 27.87 -20.61 2.74
C LYS A 345 27.67 -21.72 1.70
N GLU A 346 27.39 -22.94 2.11
CA GLU A 346 27.20 -24.10 1.22
C GLU A 346 25.74 -24.21 0.69
N CYS A 347 24.80 -23.44 1.23
CA CYS A 347 23.44 -23.44 0.74
C CYS A 347 23.32 -22.47 -0.44
N ARG A 348 23.42 -22.96 -1.67
CA ARG A 348 22.95 -22.24 -2.87
C ARG A 348 21.42 -22.08 -2.75
N VAL A 349 21.01 -20.95 -2.25
CA VAL A 349 19.61 -20.68 -2.03
C VAL A 349 19.11 -19.74 -3.11
N ASP A 350 18.32 -20.28 -4.01
CA ASP A 350 17.60 -19.50 -5.01
C ASP A 350 16.40 -18.79 -4.34
N LEU A 351 16.62 -17.52 -3.98
CA LEU A 351 15.58 -16.66 -3.40
C LEU A 351 14.44 -16.38 -4.39
N THR A 352 14.65 -16.59 -5.69
CA THR A 352 13.66 -16.31 -6.73
C THR A 352 12.55 -17.36 -6.79
N ARG A 353 12.78 -18.55 -6.26
CA ARG A 353 11.82 -19.67 -6.25
C ARG A 353 10.82 -19.69 -5.10
N SER A 354 10.82 -18.68 -4.23
CA SER A 354 9.81 -18.61 -3.18
C SER A 354 8.43 -18.29 -3.79
N LYS A 355 7.59 -19.30 -3.97
CA LYS A 355 6.16 -19.15 -4.40
C LYS A 355 5.34 -18.19 -3.52
N LYS A 356 5.90 -17.73 -2.41
CA LYS A 356 5.28 -16.81 -1.44
C LYS A 356 5.64 -15.34 -1.66
N ALA A 357 6.56 -15.03 -2.55
CA ALA A 357 6.91 -13.67 -2.91
C ALA A 357 6.37 -13.36 -4.30
N SER A 358 5.45 -12.41 -4.39
CA SER A 358 4.89 -11.91 -5.64
C SER A 358 5.35 -10.47 -5.88
N ARG A 359 5.07 -9.92 -7.06
CA ARG A 359 5.26 -8.48 -7.35
C ARG A 359 4.45 -7.57 -6.41
N HIS A 360 3.41 -8.11 -5.76
CA HIS A 360 2.51 -7.39 -4.88
C HIS A 360 2.82 -7.55 -3.39
N GLY A 361 3.92 -8.19 -3.03
CA GLY A 361 4.33 -8.38 -1.65
C GLY A 361 4.54 -9.84 -1.25
N ILE A 362 4.51 -10.09 0.05
CA ILE A 362 4.65 -11.40 0.64
C ILE A 362 3.25 -12.00 0.85
N LEU A 363 2.96 -13.10 0.17
CA LEU A 363 1.68 -13.80 0.28
C LEU A 363 1.66 -14.69 1.51
N LYS A 364 0.65 -14.53 2.36
CA LYS A 364 0.44 -15.37 3.54
C LYS A 364 -1.00 -15.85 3.65
N PRO A 365 -1.21 -17.13 4.01
CA PRO A 365 -2.55 -17.63 4.26
C PRO A 365 -3.15 -16.98 5.50
N ILE A 366 -4.44 -16.68 5.46
CA ILE A 366 -5.23 -16.25 6.60
C ILE A 366 -5.27 -17.39 7.63
N ALA A 367 -4.99 -17.07 8.89
CA ALA A 367 -5.01 -18.02 10.00
C ALA A 367 -6.32 -17.96 10.80
N SER A 368 -6.96 -16.79 10.87
CA SER A 368 -8.26 -16.61 11.52
C SER A 368 -9.07 -15.53 10.81
N VAL A 369 -10.38 -15.74 10.77
CA VAL A 369 -11.41 -14.78 10.37
C VAL A 369 -12.42 -14.75 11.50
N GLU A 370 -12.67 -13.58 12.08
CA GLU A 370 -13.57 -13.37 13.20
C GLU A 370 -14.53 -12.23 12.88
N ARG A 371 -15.81 -12.37 13.21
CA ARG A 371 -16.78 -11.27 13.17
C ARG A 371 -16.89 -10.68 14.56
N VAL A 372 -16.61 -9.38 14.67
CA VAL A 372 -16.58 -8.65 15.95
C VAL A 372 -17.67 -7.60 15.94
N PRO A 373 -18.65 -7.65 16.85
CA PRO A 373 -19.64 -6.56 16.99
C PRO A 373 -18.94 -5.24 17.27
N PHE A 374 -19.35 -4.18 16.59
CA PHE A 374 -18.75 -2.86 16.72
C PHE A 374 -19.82 -1.77 16.58
N SER A 375 -19.72 -0.76 17.44
CA SER A 375 -20.50 0.46 17.34
C SER A 375 -19.58 1.64 17.68
N GLY A 376 -19.33 2.52 16.72
CA GLY A 376 -18.39 3.61 16.88
C GLY A 376 -18.07 4.25 15.54
N GLU A 377 -17.02 5.07 15.51
CA GLU A 377 -16.57 5.70 14.29
C GLU A 377 -15.60 4.80 13.53
N VAL A 378 -15.70 4.84 12.22
CA VAL A 378 -14.78 4.19 11.30
C VAL A 378 -14.18 5.19 10.34
N PHE A 379 -12.97 4.90 9.88
CA PHE A 379 -12.10 5.81 9.13
C PHE A 379 -11.61 5.15 7.85
N CYS A 380 -11.43 5.96 6.80
CA CYS A 380 -10.75 5.55 5.58
C CYS A 380 -9.95 6.72 5.01
N LEU A 381 -9.00 6.42 4.13
CA LEU A 381 -8.18 7.40 3.42
C LEU A 381 -8.45 7.28 1.93
N GLU A 382 -8.53 8.41 1.25
CA GLU A 382 -8.38 8.45 -0.19
C GLU A 382 -6.92 8.77 -0.52
N VAL A 383 -6.33 8.00 -1.45
CA VAL A 383 -4.91 8.05 -1.78
C VAL A 383 -4.76 8.18 -3.29
N GLU A 384 -3.92 9.11 -3.72
CA GLU A 384 -3.69 9.39 -5.13
C GLU A 384 -3.16 8.18 -5.91
N HIS A 385 -3.45 8.11 -7.20
CA HIS A 385 -2.97 7.15 -8.20
C HIS A 385 -3.26 5.68 -7.92
N ASP A 386 -2.72 5.12 -6.84
CA ASP A 386 -2.83 3.67 -6.55
C ASP A 386 -4.12 3.32 -5.81
N HIS A 387 -4.88 4.32 -5.32
CA HIS A 387 -6.12 4.18 -4.56
C HIS A 387 -6.03 3.10 -3.48
N SER A 388 -4.89 3.03 -2.81
CA SER A 388 -4.58 1.98 -1.85
C SER A 388 -3.57 2.45 -0.81
N PHE A 389 -3.62 1.85 0.36
CA PHE A 389 -2.65 2.09 1.43
C PHE A 389 -2.40 0.81 2.23
N ILE A 390 -1.52 0.89 3.22
CA ILE A 390 -1.18 -0.24 4.09
C ILE A 390 -1.78 0.00 5.47
N ALA A 391 -2.77 -0.81 5.84
CA ALA A 391 -3.45 -0.79 7.13
C ALA A 391 -3.03 -2.00 7.98
N ASN A 392 -2.45 -1.79 9.18
CA ASN A 392 -1.90 -2.83 10.05
C ASN A 392 -1.00 -3.85 9.31
N GLY A 393 -0.30 -3.40 8.25
CA GLY A 393 0.57 -4.23 7.42
C GLY A 393 -0.12 -5.00 6.30
N TYR A 394 -1.39 -4.75 6.02
CA TYR A 394 -2.16 -5.35 4.91
C TYR A 394 -2.44 -4.31 3.82
N ALA A 395 -2.41 -4.73 2.58
CA ALA A 395 -2.76 -3.89 1.44
C ALA A 395 -4.27 -3.82 1.22
N VAL A 396 -4.83 -2.60 1.08
CA VAL A 396 -6.27 -2.32 1.00
C VAL A 396 -6.61 -1.26 -0.05
N HIS A 397 -7.84 -1.24 -0.60
CA HIS A 397 -8.25 -0.46 -1.78
C HIS A 397 -9.61 0.29 -1.69
N ASN A 398 -9.89 1.20 -2.68
CA ASN A 398 -11.11 2.03 -2.86
C ASN A 398 -11.89 1.82 -4.20
N CYS A 399 -13.08 2.41 -4.40
CA CYS A 399 -14.33 2.03 -5.08
C CYS A 399 -14.65 2.41 -6.58
N VAL A 400 -15.80 1.91 -7.13
CA VAL A 400 -16.22 1.58 -8.53
C VAL A 400 -17.05 2.63 -9.31
N SER A 401 -17.41 3.82 -8.83
CA SER A 401 -18.46 4.69 -9.44
C SER A 401 -18.11 5.44 -10.74
N HIS A 402 -16.89 5.34 -11.26
CA HIS A 402 -16.42 6.16 -12.39
C HIS A 402 -16.80 5.66 -13.80
N SER A 403 -17.11 4.37 -13.99
CA SER A 403 -17.37 3.84 -15.34
C SER A 403 -18.65 4.39 -15.96
N GLN A 404 -19.68 4.58 -15.14
CA GLN A 404 -20.97 5.11 -15.60
C GLN A 404 -20.85 6.57 -16.03
N ARG A 405 -20.02 7.38 -15.34
CA ARG A 405 -19.67 8.74 -15.77
C ARG A 405 -19.02 8.75 -17.15
N ASN A 406 -18.07 7.86 -17.39
CA ASN A 406 -17.34 7.82 -18.66
C ASN A 406 -18.27 7.44 -19.84
N ALA A 407 -19.19 6.50 -19.62
CA ALA A 407 -20.22 6.18 -20.61
C ALA A 407 -21.14 7.38 -20.90
N CYS A 408 -21.54 8.15 -19.86
CA CYS A 408 -22.31 9.38 -20.01
C CYS A 408 -21.54 10.44 -20.82
N LEU A 409 -20.26 10.64 -20.52
CA LEU A 409 -19.42 11.61 -21.24
C LEU A 409 -19.26 11.25 -22.72
N TYR A 410 -19.14 9.96 -23.04
CA TYR A 410 -19.09 9.52 -24.43
C TYR A 410 -20.38 9.87 -25.18
N THR A 411 -21.54 9.58 -24.60
CA THR A 411 -22.84 9.93 -25.19
C THR A 411 -22.94 11.44 -25.47
N ILE A 412 -22.52 12.29 -24.52
CA ILE A 412 -22.50 13.74 -24.69
C ILE A 412 -21.55 14.16 -25.81
N ALA A 413 -20.33 13.62 -25.86
CA ALA A 413 -19.37 13.95 -26.89
C ALA A 413 -19.92 13.63 -28.30
N CYS A 414 -20.65 12.51 -28.44
CA CYS A 414 -21.33 12.16 -29.69
C CYS A 414 -22.46 13.13 -30.05
N GLU A 415 -23.25 13.58 -29.06
CA GLU A 415 -24.31 14.56 -29.27
C GLU A 415 -23.76 15.93 -29.69
N ILE A 416 -22.63 16.39 -29.12
CA ILE A 416 -21.91 17.59 -29.51
C ILE A 416 -21.43 17.45 -30.96
N ALA A 417 -20.79 16.34 -31.31
CA ALA A 417 -20.28 16.06 -32.65
C ALA A 417 -21.39 16.03 -33.73
N ALA A 418 -22.62 15.64 -33.33
CA ALA A 418 -23.79 15.63 -34.19
C ALA A 418 -24.41 17.02 -34.46
N GLY A 419 -23.80 18.09 -33.99
CA GLY A 419 -24.18 19.49 -34.32
C GLY A 419 -25.33 20.04 -33.48
N LYS A 420 -25.51 19.60 -32.25
CA LYS A 420 -26.50 20.11 -31.30
C LYS A 420 -25.84 20.72 -30.04
N PRO A 421 -25.08 21.81 -30.18
CA PRO A 421 -24.19 22.27 -29.12
C PRO A 421 -24.86 23.03 -27.99
N ASP A 422 -25.97 23.74 -28.20
CA ASP A 422 -26.34 24.86 -27.34
C ASP A 422 -26.74 24.50 -25.91
N GLU A 423 -27.41 23.36 -25.66
CA GLU A 423 -27.77 22.94 -24.32
C GLU A 423 -26.69 22.07 -23.65
N VAL A 424 -25.94 21.33 -24.46
CA VAL A 424 -24.89 20.41 -23.97
C VAL A 424 -23.58 21.17 -23.74
N THR A 425 -23.23 22.10 -24.61
CA THR A 425 -22.03 22.93 -24.54
C THR A 425 -21.98 23.74 -23.25
N GLY A 426 -23.09 24.35 -22.84
CA GLY A 426 -23.17 25.12 -21.60
C GLY A 426 -22.86 24.32 -20.32
N LEU A 427 -23.13 23.01 -20.30
CA LEU A 427 -22.77 22.14 -19.17
C LEU A 427 -21.32 21.64 -19.24
N VAL A 428 -20.80 21.40 -20.44
CA VAL A 428 -19.40 21.02 -20.62
C VAL A 428 -18.48 22.21 -20.34
N GLU A 429 -18.85 23.42 -20.77
CA GLU A 429 -18.10 24.63 -20.50
C GLU A 429 -18.07 25.04 -19.03
N GLN A 430 -19.10 24.69 -18.26
CA GLN A 430 -19.15 24.90 -16.81
C GLN A 430 -18.32 23.86 -16.02
N ALA A 431 -17.85 22.79 -16.65
CA ALA A 431 -17.01 21.82 -16.00
C ALA A 431 -15.62 22.41 -15.69
N PRO A 432 -15.14 22.31 -14.45
CA PRO A 432 -13.86 22.92 -14.08
C PRO A 432 -12.69 22.29 -14.83
N GLU A 433 -11.76 23.13 -15.24
CA GLU A 433 -10.47 22.70 -15.77
C GLU A 433 -9.56 22.16 -14.65
N GLN A 434 -8.91 21.04 -14.87
CA GLN A 434 -7.89 20.54 -13.95
C GLN A 434 -6.60 21.35 -14.14
N PRO A 435 -6.01 21.92 -13.04
CA PRO A 435 -4.89 22.86 -13.15
C PRO A 435 -3.64 22.30 -13.82
N ASP A 436 -3.40 21.00 -13.73
CA ASP A 436 -2.12 20.38 -14.12
C ASP A 436 -2.15 19.68 -15.49
N GLU A 437 -3.31 19.55 -16.16
CA GLU A 437 -3.43 18.71 -17.36
C GLU A 437 -4.27 19.31 -18.50
N GLY A 438 -4.85 20.49 -18.34
CA GLY A 438 -5.81 21.07 -19.31
C GLY A 438 -7.06 20.21 -19.51
N ARG A 439 -7.35 19.30 -18.57
CA ARG A 439 -8.49 18.37 -18.57
C ARG A 439 -9.62 18.92 -17.74
N ARG A 440 -10.83 18.77 -18.23
CA ARG A 440 -12.03 19.02 -17.45
C ARG A 440 -12.46 17.76 -16.72
N ASP A 441 -12.92 17.90 -15.48
CA ASP A 441 -13.33 16.80 -14.60
C ASP A 441 -14.62 16.09 -15.07
N GLY A 442 -15.08 16.44 -16.25
CA GLY A 442 -16.30 15.93 -16.85
C GLY A 442 -17.54 16.68 -16.41
N ALA A 443 -18.61 16.55 -17.19
CA ALA A 443 -19.86 17.28 -16.98
C ALA A 443 -20.71 16.74 -15.82
N PHE A 444 -20.44 15.50 -15.35
CA PHE A 444 -21.27 14.83 -14.36
C PHE A 444 -20.53 14.36 -13.12
N SER A 445 -21.22 14.50 -11.98
CA SER A 445 -20.81 14.04 -10.68
C SER A 445 -21.18 12.56 -10.49
N THR A 446 -20.28 11.79 -9.90
CA THR A 446 -20.49 10.39 -9.54
C THR A 446 -20.88 10.23 -8.07
N GLU A 447 -20.68 11.26 -7.24
CA GLU A 447 -20.85 11.21 -5.78
C GLU A 447 -22.28 10.87 -5.36
N ALA A 448 -23.27 11.41 -6.08
CA ALA A 448 -24.67 11.15 -5.78
C ALA A 448 -25.11 9.70 -6.06
N TYR A 449 -24.42 8.99 -6.96
CA TYR A 449 -24.72 7.58 -7.23
C TYR A 449 -24.44 6.66 -6.05
N TYR A 450 -23.57 7.05 -5.11
CA TYR A 450 -23.28 6.26 -3.91
C TYR A 450 -24.49 6.03 -3.03
N TRP A 451 -25.47 6.94 -3.01
CA TRP A 451 -26.74 6.75 -2.33
C TRP A 451 -27.55 5.58 -2.87
N PHE A 452 -27.60 5.46 -4.19
CA PHE A 452 -28.43 4.44 -4.85
C PHE A 452 -27.78 3.04 -4.75
N ARG A 453 -26.48 2.98 -4.67
CA ARG A 453 -25.71 1.75 -4.40
C ARG A 453 -26.09 1.07 -3.08
N ARG A 454 -26.53 1.85 -2.08
CA ARG A 454 -26.96 1.38 -0.77
C ARG A 454 -28.09 0.34 -0.82
N ARG A 455 -28.82 0.24 -1.91
CA ARG A 455 -29.87 -0.76 -2.12
C ARG A 455 -29.33 -2.13 -2.53
N ALA A 456 -28.06 -2.25 -2.88
CA ALA A 456 -27.38 -3.50 -3.16
C ALA A 456 -26.87 -4.11 -1.84
N SER A 457 -27.09 -5.41 -1.67
CA SER A 457 -26.68 -6.13 -0.45
C SER A 457 -25.16 -6.38 -0.34
N ARG A 458 -24.36 -5.92 -1.30
CA ARG A 458 -22.91 -6.17 -1.38
C ARG A 458 -22.18 -4.94 -1.93
N ASP A 459 -20.89 -4.84 -1.62
CA ASP A 459 -20.00 -3.86 -2.26
C ASP A 459 -19.83 -4.12 -3.74
N GLY A 460 -19.62 -3.03 -4.45
CA GLY A 460 -19.77 -3.07 -5.89
C GLY A 460 -21.24 -2.90 -6.27
N TRP A 461 -21.47 -2.75 -7.56
CA TRP A 461 -22.81 -2.60 -8.09
C TRP A 461 -22.92 -3.46 -9.35
N PHE A 462 -23.98 -4.21 -9.47
CA PHE A 462 -24.26 -4.94 -10.71
C PHE A 462 -24.63 -3.95 -11.81
N CYS A 463 -24.10 -4.13 -13.02
CA CYS A 463 -24.37 -3.23 -14.14
C CYS A 463 -25.87 -3.07 -14.40
N GLU A 464 -26.64 -4.14 -14.35
CA GLU A 464 -28.09 -4.09 -14.57
C GLU A 464 -28.79 -3.26 -13.49
N ALA A 465 -28.43 -3.43 -12.22
CA ALA A 465 -29.01 -2.66 -11.13
C ALA A 465 -28.65 -1.17 -11.24
N ALA A 466 -27.41 -0.86 -11.65
CA ALA A 466 -26.95 0.51 -11.87
C ALA A 466 -27.67 1.17 -13.04
N ALA A 467 -27.84 0.45 -14.15
CA ALA A 467 -28.59 0.93 -15.31
C ALA A 467 -30.08 1.16 -14.97
N LYS A 468 -30.71 0.24 -14.23
CA LYS A 468 -32.08 0.42 -13.76
C LYS A 468 -32.26 1.68 -12.93
N VAL A 469 -31.37 1.93 -11.97
CA VAL A 469 -31.39 3.14 -11.16
C VAL A 469 -31.19 4.39 -12.01
N ALA A 470 -30.30 4.36 -13.00
CA ALA A 470 -30.04 5.49 -13.89
C ALA A 470 -31.29 5.85 -14.73
N ILE A 471 -32.12 4.85 -15.09
CA ILE A 471 -33.36 5.05 -15.82
C ILE A 471 -34.51 5.50 -14.91
N GLU A 472 -34.65 4.89 -13.72
CA GLU A 472 -35.84 5.07 -12.89
C GLU A 472 -35.68 6.16 -11.82
N GLU A 473 -34.46 6.42 -11.30
CA GLU A 473 -34.33 7.14 -10.05
C GLU A 473 -33.24 8.22 -10.04
N ALA A 474 -32.06 7.97 -10.63
CA ALA A 474 -30.87 8.78 -10.43
C ALA A 474 -30.54 9.71 -11.59
N GLY A 475 -30.57 9.20 -12.82
CA GLY A 475 -30.16 9.97 -14.01
C GLY A 475 -28.72 10.48 -13.93
N ALA A 476 -28.43 11.56 -14.65
CA ALA A 476 -27.12 12.20 -14.65
C ALA A 476 -27.12 13.44 -13.73
N PHE A 477 -26.11 13.54 -12.87
CA PHE A 477 -25.96 14.65 -11.92
C PHE A 477 -24.99 15.69 -12.46
N PRO A 478 -25.42 16.92 -12.79
CA PRO A 478 -24.52 17.97 -13.27
C PRO A 478 -23.42 18.30 -12.26
N ARG A 479 -22.18 18.41 -12.75
CA ARG A 479 -21.02 18.80 -11.94
C ARG A 479 -20.96 20.32 -11.85
N LYS A 480 -21.44 20.86 -10.75
CA LYS A 480 -21.45 22.31 -10.46
C LYS A 480 -21.38 22.59 -8.95
N ASN A 481 -21.14 23.86 -8.60
CA ASN A 481 -21.26 24.33 -7.22
C ASN A 481 -22.73 24.56 -6.88
N TYR A 482 -23.14 24.13 -5.67
CA TYR A 482 -24.46 24.33 -5.07
C TYR A 482 -24.28 25.10 -3.73
N PRO A 483 -23.94 26.41 -3.80
CA PRO A 483 -23.60 27.19 -2.61
C PRO A 483 -24.74 27.26 -1.60
N GLU A 484 -25.98 27.26 -2.05
CA GLU A 484 -27.20 27.25 -1.21
C GLU A 484 -27.34 25.98 -0.36
N LEU A 485 -26.62 24.90 -0.74
CA LEU A 485 -26.61 23.62 -0.02
C LEU A 485 -25.29 23.41 0.72
N GLY A 486 -24.32 24.31 0.59
CA GLY A 486 -22.97 24.13 1.08
C GLY A 486 -22.24 22.95 0.42
N VAL A 487 -22.57 22.63 -0.85
CA VAL A 487 -22.05 21.49 -1.59
C VAL A 487 -21.37 21.98 -2.87
N ASP A 488 -20.09 21.75 -2.97
CA ASP A 488 -19.31 21.96 -4.18
C ASP A 488 -19.05 20.62 -4.88
N LEU A 489 -19.62 20.43 -6.06
CA LEU A 489 -19.38 19.28 -6.95
C LEU A 489 -18.56 19.64 -8.17
N THR A 490 -17.91 20.81 -8.21
CA THR A 490 -17.05 21.20 -9.33
C THR A 490 -15.82 20.29 -9.44
N LYS A 491 -15.41 19.69 -8.30
CA LYS A 491 -14.39 18.65 -8.23
C LYS A 491 -14.96 17.40 -7.59
N TYR A 492 -14.35 16.25 -7.88
CA TYR A 492 -14.71 15.01 -7.21
C TYR A 492 -14.41 15.11 -5.71
N SER A 493 -15.36 14.72 -4.90
CA SER A 493 -15.26 14.70 -3.45
C SER A 493 -15.58 13.31 -2.89
N GLY A 494 -14.55 12.59 -2.45
CA GLY A 494 -14.70 11.32 -1.76
C GLY A 494 -15.52 11.43 -0.48
N SER A 495 -15.41 12.55 0.25
CA SER A 495 -16.19 12.83 1.44
C SER A 495 -17.69 12.96 1.14
N ASN A 496 -18.06 13.64 0.05
CA ASN A 496 -19.45 13.69 -0.41
C ASN A 496 -19.95 12.33 -0.86
N ALA A 497 -19.15 11.58 -1.64
CA ALA A 497 -19.48 10.23 -2.08
C ALA A 497 -19.76 9.32 -0.88
N THR A 498 -18.90 9.33 0.12
CA THR A 498 -19.06 8.55 1.35
C THR A 498 -20.28 8.98 2.15
N ARG A 499 -20.43 10.29 2.39
CA ARG A 499 -21.57 10.83 3.11
C ARG A 499 -22.89 10.38 2.45
N TRP A 500 -22.97 10.46 1.13
CA TRP A 500 -24.16 10.04 0.38
C TRP A 500 -24.29 8.52 0.20
N GLY A 501 -23.23 7.76 0.45
CA GLY A 501 -23.34 6.32 0.64
C GLY A 501 -24.16 5.94 1.89
N ALA A 502 -24.12 6.77 2.94
CA ALA A 502 -24.81 6.56 4.21
C ALA A 502 -26.13 7.36 4.35
N THR A 503 -26.18 8.57 3.77
CA THR A 503 -27.34 9.47 3.83
C THR A 503 -27.71 9.94 2.42
N PRO A 504 -28.99 10.23 2.13
CA PRO A 504 -29.36 10.70 0.80
C PRO A 504 -28.65 12.02 0.47
N PRO A 505 -28.24 12.22 -0.80
CA PRO A 505 -27.89 13.56 -1.27
C PRO A 505 -29.04 14.53 -1.00
N PRO A 506 -28.78 15.83 -0.83
CA PRO A 506 -29.83 16.85 -0.72
C PRO A 506 -30.89 16.68 -1.81
N GLU A 507 -32.16 16.91 -1.46
CA GLU A 507 -33.28 16.71 -2.41
C GLU A 507 -33.10 17.52 -3.69
N ALA A 508 -32.58 18.75 -3.59
CA ALA A 508 -32.32 19.59 -4.75
C ALA A 508 -31.31 18.95 -5.73
N ILE A 509 -30.29 18.25 -5.23
CA ILE A 509 -29.34 17.51 -6.07
C ILE A 509 -30.03 16.29 -6.70
N ARG A 510 -30.79 15.53 -5.90
CA ARG A 510 -31.55 14.38 -6.42
C ARG A 510 -32.56 14.80 -7.51
N ALA A 511 -33.21 15.93 -7.30
CA ALA A 511 -34.15 16.50 -8.28
C ALA A 511 -33.45 16.90 -9.59
N GLN A 512 -32.18 17.37 -9.53
CA GLN A 512 -31.42 17.62 -10.76
C GLN A 512 -31.14 16.32 -11.50
N GLY A 513 -30.68 15.28 -10.83
CA GLY A 513 -30.46 13.97 -11.47
C GLY A 513 -31.72 13.42 -12.13
N LYS A 514 -32.89 13.53 -11.48
CA LYS A 514 -34.18 13.10 -12.01
C LYS A 514 -34.60 13.82 -13.29
N LYS A 515 -34.13 15.04 -13.54
CA LYS A 515 -34.38 15.75 -14.80
C LYS A 515 -33.66 15.10 -15.98
N HIS A 516 -32.59 14.38 -15.71
CA HIS A 516 -31.69 13.81 -16.70
C HIS A 516 -31.64 12.26 -16.62
N LEU A 517 -32.79 11.63 -16.40
CA LEU A 517 -32.91 10.17 -16.44
C LEU A 517 -32.56 9.65 -17.83
N PHE A 518 -31.82 8.54 -17.87
CA PHE A 518 -31.64 7.80 -19.12
C PHE A 518 -33.00 7.29 -19.62
N ARG A 519 -33.17 7.25 -20.93
CA ARG A 519 -34.46 6.82 -21.51
C ARG A 519 -34.61 5.31 -21.50
N THR A 520 -33.56 4.61 -21.91
CA THR A 520 -33.53 3.15 -22.00
C THR A 520 -32.12 2.62 -21.74
N ALA A 521 -32.02 1.34 -21.43
CA ALA A 521 -30.78 0.57 -21.44
C ALA A 521 -30.99 -0.75 -22.14
N ALA A 522 -29.94 -1.27 -22.76
CA ALA A 522 -29.92 -2.54 -23.45
C ALA A 522 -28.65 -3.34 -23.12
N THR A 523 -28.79 -4.64 -22.90
CA THR A 523 -27.65 -5.55 -22.75
C THR A 523 -27.01 -5.79 -24.11
N CYS A 524 -25.68 -5.73 -24.18
CA CYS A 524 -24.89 -6.00 -25.38
C CYS A 524 -24.18 -7.37 -25.21
N GLU A 525 -24.68 -8.39 -25.88
CA GLU A 525 -24.19 -9.77 -25.74
C GLU A 525 -23.14 -10.15 -26.81
N SER A 526 -22.96 -9.33 -27.83
CA SER A 526 -21.99 -9.54 -28.91
C SER A 526 -21.15 -8.32 -29.21
N PHE A 527 -20.06 -8.52 -29.95
CA PHE A 527 -19.25 -7.41 -30.43
C PHE A 527 -20.08 -6.45 -31.32
N GLU A 528 -20.88 -7.01 -32.20
CA GLU A 528 -21.75 -6.26 -33.12
C GLU A 528 -22.72 -5.37 -32.34
N ALA A 529 -23.32 -5.91 -31.27
CA ALA A 529 -24.20 -5.11 -30.41
C ALA A 529 -23.45 -3.95 -29.74
N VAL A 530 -22.25 -4.19 -29.23
CA VAL A 530 -21.40 -3.11 -28.65
C VAL A 530 -21.02 -2.09 -29.72
N ARG A 531 -20.56 -2.54 -30.90
CA ARG A 531 -20.19 -1.69 -32.01
C ARG A 531 -21.35 -0.81 -32.44
N ASP A 532 -22.51 -1.41 -32.63
CA ASP A 532 -23.69 -0.70 -33.12
C ASP A 532 -24.18 0.35 -32.11
N MET A 533 -24.14 0.02 -30.81
CA MET A 533 -24.45 1.00 -29.78
C MET A 533 -23.45 2.17 -29.75
N LEU A 534 -22.14 1.88 -29.84
CA LEU A 534 -21.12 2.91 -29.89
C LEU A 534 -21.22 3.76 -31.16
N ALA A 535 -21.47 3.14 -32.32
CA ALA A 535 -21.68 3.85 -33.59
C ALA A 535 -22.90 4.76 -33.55
N ASN A 536 -23.93 4.40 -32.77
CA ASN A 536 -25.12 5.21 -32.54
C ASN A 536 -24.95 6.26 -31.42
N GLY A 537 -23.72 6.45 -30.90
CA GLY A 537 -23.43 7.44 -29.89
C GLY A 537 -23.84 7.07 -28.47
N TYR A 538 -24.11 5.80 -28.19
CA TYR A 538 -24.46 5.33 -26.86
C TYR A 538 -23.24 4.83 -26.11
N GLY A 539 -22.99 5.34 -24.91
CA GLY A 539 -21.95 4.84 -24.03
C GLY A 539 -22.30 3.46 -23.48
N VAL A 540 -21.30 2.57 -23.40
CA VAL A 540 -21.48 1.21 -22.89
C VAL A 540 -20.71 1.05 -21.59
N THR A 541 -21.40 0.70 -20.52
CA THR A 541 -20.78 0.33 -19.21
C THR A 541 -20.61 -1.18 -19.17
N SER A 542 -19.43 -1.66 -18.76
CA SER A 542 -19.18 -3.09 -18.62
C SER A 542 -18.69 -3.46 -17.23
N CYS A 543 -19.23 -4.54 -16.67
CA CYS A 543 -18.85 -5.09 -15.37
C CYS A 543 -18.35 -6.54 -15.54
N GLY A 544 -17.23 -6.86 -14.91
CA GLY A 544 -16.64 -8.19 -14.98
C GLY A 544 -15.41 -8.32 -14.12
N SER A 545 -14.77 -9.46 -14.21
CA SER A 545 -13.60 -9.81 -13.39
C SER A 545 -12.27 -9.84 -14.17
N GLU A 546 -12.31 -9.63 -15.48
CA GLU A 546 -11.11 -9.68 -16.32
C GLU A 546 -10.23 -8.46 -16.05
N GLY A 547 -8.96 -8.74 -15.72
CA GLY A 547 -7.91 -7.73 -15.57
C GLY A 547 -7.05 -7.58 -16.83
N PHE A 548 -6.32 -6.47 -16.92
CA PHE A 548 -5.46 -6.13 -18.05
C PHE A 548 -4.07 -5.71 -17.60
N SER A 549 -3.10 -5.88 -18.48
CA SER A 549 -1.73 -5.38 -18.27
C SER A 549 -1.73 -3.86 -18.13
N SER A 550 -0.92 -3.36 -17.19
CA SER A 550 -0.61 -1.94 -17.08
C SER A 550 0.33 -1.42 -18.18
N THR A 551 0.69 -2.25 -19.17
CA THR A 551 1.52 -1.88 -20.31
C THR A 551 0.77 -2.19 -21.59
N ARG A 552 0.64 -1.18 -22.46
CA ARG A 552 0.12 -1.30 -23.80
C ARG A 552 1.22 -1.73 -24.76
N ASP A 553 0.87 -2.45 -25.81
CA ASP A 553 1.77 -2.73 -26.92
C ASP A 553 1.98 -1.47 -27.80
N GLU A 554 2.73 -1.61 -28.88
CA GLU A 554 3.03 -0.54 -29.84
C GLU A 554 1.81 0.14 -30.49
N ASN A 555 0.64 -0.52 -30.45
CA ASN A 555 -0.62 -0.06 -31.03
C ASN A 555 -1.67 0.30 -29.96
N GLY A 556 -1.28 0.40 -28.70
CA GLY A 556 -2.17 0.78 -27.62
C GLY A 556 -3.01 -0.35 -27.05
N VAL A 557 -2.73 -1.63 -27.38
CA VAL A 557 -3.49 -2.79 -26.91
C VAL A 557 -2.92 -3.30 -25.60
N SER A 558 -3.76 -3.45 -24.57
CA SER A 558 -3.43 -4.14 -23.32
C SER A 558 -3.94 -5.58 -23.36
N ARG A 559 -3.08 -6.53 -23.00
CA ARG A 559 -3.43 -7.95 -22.93
C ARG A 559 -4.13 -8.28 -21.62
N ARG A 560 -5.01 -9.27 -21.66
CA ARG A 560 -5.62 -9.83 -20.44
C ARG A 560 -4.53 -10.26 -19.46
N SER A 561 -4.65 -9.81 -18.20
CA SER A 561 -3.68 -10.09 -17.14
C SER A 561 -4.33 -9.93 -15.77
N GLY A 562 -4.38 -11.00 -15.02
CA GLY A 562 -5.00 -11.01 -13.69
C GLY A 562 -6.52 -10.92 -13.72
N SER A 563 -7.10 -10.54 -12.58
CA SER A 563 -8.54 -10.40 -12.44
C SER A 563 -8.85 -9.13 -11.64
N TRP A 564 -9.83 -8.35 -12.12
CA TRP A 564 -10.34 -7.12 -11.49
C TRP A 564 -11.85 -7.23 -11.33
N ALA A 565 -12.38 -7.20 -10.14
CA ALA A 565 -13.80 -6.95 -9.92
C ALA A 565 -14.05 -5.45 -10.15
N HIS A 566 -14.27 -5.05 -11.43
CA HIS A 566 -14.25 -3.66 -11.82
C HIS A 566 -15.23 -3.36 -12.95
N ALA A 567 -15.75 -2.14 -12.97
CA ALA A 567 -16.56 -1.63 -14.06
C ALA A 567 -15.72 -0.71 -14.96
N LEU A 568 -15.88 -0.88 -16.27
CA LEU A 568 -15.18 -0.17 -17.33
C LEU A 568 -16.19 0.47 -18.28
N ALA A 569 -15.79 1.51 -18.99
CA ALA A 569 -16.59 2.09 -20.05
C ALA A 569 -15.99 1.73 -21.42
N TYR A 570 -16.84 1.31 -22.36
CA TYR A 570 -16.46 1.15 -23.76
C TYR A 570 -16.79 2.45 -24.50
N ILE A 571 -15.84 2.98 -25.24
CA ILE A 571 -15.91 4.30 -25.88
C ILE A 571 -15.50 4.28 -27.35
N GLY A 572 -15.23 3.12 -27.92
CA GLY A 572 -14.88 2.94 -29.32
C GLY A 572 -14.68 1.48 -29.68
N CYS A 573 -14.61 1.19 -30.96
CA CYS A 573 -14.31 -0.14 -31.48
C CYS A 573 -13.50 -0.02 -32.78
N ASP A 574 -12.79 -1.10 -33.13
CA ASP A 574 -12.05 -1.23 -34.37
C ASP A 574 -12.16 -2.67 -34.88
N ASP A 575 -12.88 -2.85 -35.96
CA ASP A 575 -13.14 -4.15 -36.57
C ASP A 575 -12.62 -4.27 -38.01
N ARG A 576 -11.68 -3.38 -38.39
CA ARG A 576 -11.03 -3.44 -39.70
C ARG A 576 -10.34 -4.80 -39.89
N ASP A 577 -10.29 -5.29 -41.12
CA ASP A 577 -9.74 -6.61 -41.41
C ASP A 577 -8.26 -6.76 -41.03
N GLU A 578 -7.48 -5.70 -41.17
CA GLU A 578 -6.09 -5.65 -40.72
C GLU A 578 -5.94 -5.81 -39.19
N ILE A 579 -6.89 -5.28 -38.43
CA ILE A 579 -6.96 -5.43 -36.95
C ILE A 579 -7.33 -6.86 -36.60
N LYS A 580 -8.38 -7.40 -37.23
CA LYS A 580 -8.82 -8.79 -37.03
C LYS A 580 -7.71 -9.79 -37.35
N ALA A 581 -6.94 -9.52 -38.42
CA ALA A 581 -5.80 -10.36 -38.80
C ALA A 581 -4.67 -10.28 -37.76
N LYS A 582 -4.34 -9.08 -37.27
CA LYS A 582 -3.23 -8.87 -36.32
C LYS A 582 -3.55 -9.38 -34.92
N TYR A 583 -4.77 -9.19 -34.43
CA TYR A 583 -5.15 -9.44 -33.02
C TYR A 583 -6.09 -10.65 -32.85
N ALA A 584 -6.31 -11.42 -33.92
CA ALA A 584 -7.24 -12.57 -33.96
C ALA A 584 -8.68 -12.19 -33.54
N GLY A 585 -9.13 -11.00 -33.95
CA GLY A 585 -10.47 -10.49 -33.69
C GLY A 585 -10.52 -8.98 -33.53
N PRO A 586 -11.73 -8.43 -33.40
CA PRO A 586 -11.91 -6.99 -33.27
C PRO A 586 -11.45 -6.47 -31.90
N LEU A 587 -11.18 -5.15 -31.84
CA LEU A 587 -10.80 -4.44 -30.64
C LEU A 587 -11.92 -3.54 -30.14
N VAL A 588 -11.97 -3.36 -28.82
CA VAL A 588 -12.84 -2.38 -28.15
C VAL A 588 -11.94 -1.39 -27.40
N LEU A 589 -12.19 -0.12 -27.54
CA LEU A 589 -11.51 0.93 -26.79
C LEU A 589 -12.15 1.07 -25.41
N VAL A 590 -11.37 0.74 -24.40
CA VAL A 590 -11.80 0.70 -23.00
C VAL A 590 -11.27 1.91 -22.26
N MET A 591 -12.15 2.64 -21.60
CA MET A 591 -11.81 3.72 -20.67
C MET A 591 -11.84 3.19 -19.24
N ASN A 592 -10.72 3.33 -18.52
CA ASN A 592 -10.63 3.04 -17.10
C ASN A 592 -10.69 4.34 -16.27
N SER A 593 -11.07 4.22 -15.00
CA SER A 593 -11.19 5.35 -14.07
C SER A 593 -9.92 5.64 -13.26
N TRP A 594 -8.80 4.96 -13.53
CA TRP A 594 -7.59 5.03 -12.72
C TRP A 594 -6.55 6.04 -13.26
N GLY A 595 -6.97 7.07 -14.00
CA GLY A 595 -6.05 8.08 -14.54
C GLY A 595 -4.93 7.47 -15.40
N LYS A 596 -3.71 7.91 -15.19
CA LYS A 596 -2.49 7.44 -15.91
C LYS A 596 -1.99 6.07 -15.42
N TRP A 597 -2.86 5.10 -15.19
CA TRP A 597 -2.51 3.80 -14.62
C TRP A 597 -1.68 2.90 -15.53
N ASN A 598 -1.71 3.11 -16.85
CA ASN A 598 -1.06 2.27 -17.84
C ASN A 598 -0.02 3.04 -18.67
N GLY A 599 1.11 2.39 -18.94
CA GLY A 599 2.19 2.88 -19.78
C GLY A 599 2.14 2.35 -21.21
N GLY A 600 3.07 2.83 -22.05
CA GLY A 600 3.18 2.49 -23.46
C GLY A 600 2.41 3.42 -24.37
N PRO A 601 2.54 3.26 -25.72
CA PRO A 601 1.93 4.13 -26.72
C PRO A 601 0.42 4.26 -26.57
N ARG A 602 -0.11 5.45 -26.80
CA ARG A 602 -1.53 5.74 -26.89
C ARG A 602 -1.86 5.94 -28.37
N ARG A 603 -2.21 4.87 -29.08
CA ARG A 603 -2.40 4.97 -30.54
C ARG A 603 -3.67 4.27 -31.02
N VAL A 604 -4.24 4.83 -32.07
CA VAL A 604 -5.15 4.12 -32.95
C VAL A 604 -4.30 3.52 -34.08
N TYR A 605 -4.36 2.21 -34.26
CA TYR A 605 -3.55 1.48 -35.25
C TYR A 605 -3.62 2.10 -36.64
N GLY A 606 -2.47 2.26 -37.28
CA GLY A 606 -2.35 2.83 -38.60
C GLY A 606 -2.61 4.34 -38.70
N THR A 607 -2.71 5.05 -37.58
CA THR A 607 -2.94 6.50 -37.53
C THR A 607 -1.96 7.21 -36.62
N THR A 608 -1.98 8.55 -36.66
CA THR A 608 -1.28 9.44 -35.72
C THR A 608 -2.15 9.83 -34.52
N LEU A 609 -3.39 9.36 -34.45
CA LEU A 609 -4.33 9.70 -33.40
C LEU A 609 -4.00 8.98 -32.10
N ASP A 610 -4.02 9.72 -31.01
CA ASP A 610 -3.87 9.18 -29.66
C ASP A 610 -5.24 8.78 -29.08
N ILE A 611 -5.28 7.63 -28.39
CA ILE A 611 -6.41 7.27 -27.52
C ILE A 611 -6.36 8.08 -26.22
N PRO A 612 -7.49 8.31 -25.55
CA PRO A 612 -7.54 9.05 -24.30
C PRO A 612 -6.59 8.46 -23.25
N GLU A 613 -6.07 9.31 -22.36
CA GLU A 613 -5.20 8.87 -21.30
C GLU A 613 -5.93 7.92 -20.32
N GLY A 614 -5.24 6.87 -19.86
CA GLY A 614 -5.84 5.83 -19.03
C GLY A 614 -6.71 4.82 -19.78
N SER A 615 -6.95 5.04 -21.10
CA SER A 615 -7.63 4.07 -21.96
C SER A 615 -6.66 3.07 -22.59
N PHE A 616 -7.20 2.01 -23.15
CA PHE A 616 -6.47 0.97 -23.87
C PHE A 616 -7.41 0.22 -24.81
N TRP A 617 -6.84 -0.35 -25.86
CA TRP A 617 -7.55 -1.30 -26.70
C TRP A 617 -7.53 -2.68 -26.06
N ALA A 618 -8.66 -3.36 -26.01
CA ALA A 618 -8.81 -4.74 -25.58
C ALA A 618 -9.36 -5.59 -26.73
N ARG A 619 -8.88 -6.81 -26.89
CA ARG A 619 -9.47 -7.76 -27.81
C ARG A 619 -10.86 -8.15 -27.33
N TRP A 620 -11.82 -8.29 -28.24
CA TRP A 620 -13.16 -8.76 -27.88
C TRP A 620 -13.13 -10.08 -27.13
N SER A 621 -12.30 -11.02 -27.56
CA SER A 621 -12.11 -12.32 -26.87
C SER A 621 -11.66 -12.21 -25.40
N ASP A 622 -11.02 -11.12 -25.02
CA ASP A 622 -10.58 -10.89 -23.65
C ASP A 622 -11.65 -10.27 -22.74
N ILE A 623 -12.71 -9.71 -23.32
CA ILE A 623 -13.78 -8.98 -22.61
C ILE A 623 -15.19 -9.51 -22.87
N SER A 624 -15.38 -10.48 -23.76
CA SER A 624 -16.69 -11.03 -24.12
C SER A 624 -17.46 -11.69 -22.97
N GLY A 625 -16.77 -12.05 -21.88
CA GLY A 625 -17.39 -12.59 -20.67
C GLY A 625 -17.93 -11.54 -19.69
N ARG A 626 -17.74 -10.24 -19.99
CA ARG A 626 -18.21 -9.15 -19.14
C ARG A 626 -19.66 -8.80 -19.49
N VAL A 627 -20.46 -8.47 -18.46
CA VAL A 627 -21.79 -7.89 -18.69
C VAL A 627 -21.61 -6.48 -19.24
N ALA A 628 -22.12 -6.22 -20.44
CA ALA A 628 -22.05 -4.93 -21.11
C ALA A 628 -23.46 -4.35 -21.30
N ILE A 629 -23.68 -3.12 -20.89
CA ILE A 629 -24.97 -2.41 -20.96
C ILE A 629 -24.78 -1.06 -21.62
N ALA A 630 -25.45 -0.87 -22.74
CA ALA A 630 -25.60 0.41 -23.39
C ALA A 630 -26.70 1.23 -22.74
N MET A 631 -26.50 2.52 -22.60
CA MET A 631 -27.51 3.45 -22.10
C MET A 631 -27.80 4.50 -23.17
N SER A 632 -29.07 4.74 -23.42
CA SER A 632 -29.54 5.74 -24.38
C SER A 632 -29.29 7.17 -23.89
N GLY A 633 -29.69 8.16 -24.71
CA GLY A 633 -29.64 9.57 -24.33
C GLY A 633 -30.50 9.90 -23.11
N PHE A 634 -30.29 11.07 -22.53
CA PHE A 634 -30.95 11.53 -21.31
C PHE A 634 -32.28 12.25 -21.62
N ASN A 635 -33.18 12.26 -20.65
CA ASN A 635 -34.30 13.17 -20.64
C ASN A 635 -33.82 14.63 -20.44
N GLY A 636 -34.47 15.57 -21.12
CA GLY A 636 -34.10 16.97 -21.06
C GLY A 636 -32.93 17.37 -21.96
N TRP A 637 -32.40 16.45 -22.75
CA TRP A 637 -31.39 16.70 -23.79
C TRP A 637 -32.03 16.57 -25.16
N PRO A 638 -31.54 17.29 -26.19
CA PRO A 638 -32.07 17.14 -27.51
C PRO A 638 -32.06 15.68 -27.97
N ALA A 639 -33.18 15.18 -28.47
CA ALA A 639 -33.22 13.85 -29.02
C ALA A 639 -32.36 13.79 -30.29
N GLN A 640 -31.31 12.98 -30.25
CA GLN A 640 -30.53 12.73 -31.45
C GLN A 640 -31.38 11.95 -32.44
N LYS A 641 -31.56 12.49 -33.64
CA LYS A 641 -32.08 11.72 -34.76
C LYS A 641 -30.88 10.98 -35.35
N LEU A 642 -30.79 9.69 -35.00
CA LEU A 642 -29.71 8.84 -35.50
C LEU A 642 -29.77 8.79 -37.03
N PRO A 643 -28.62 8.80 -37.73
CA PRO A 643 -28.57 8.44 -39.14
C PRO A 643 -29.16 7.06 -39.31
N ASP A 644 -29.98 6.88 -40.35
CA ASP A 644 -30.49 5.58 -40.69
C ASP A 644 -29.37 4.75 -41.37
N TRP A 645 -28.65 4.01 -40.58
CA TRP A 645 -27.55 3.14 -41.02
C TRP A 645 -28.02 1.88 -41.79
N THR A 646 -29.33 1.71 -41.92
CA THR A 646 -29.88 0.58 -42.71
C THR A 646 -29.79 0.83 -44.22
N THR A 647 -29.46 2.02 -44.68
CA THR A 647 -29.33 2.39 -46.08
C THR A 647 -27.90 2.27 -46.62
N GLY A 648 -27.12 1.32 -46.17
CA GLY A 648 -25.97 0.76 -46.86
C GLY A 648 -25.08 1.68 -47.66
N ILE A 649 -24.39 2.65 -47.00
CA ILE A 649 -23.25 3.32 -47.58
C ILE A 649 -22.08 3.19 -46.59
N PHE A 650 -21.36 2.12 -46.74
CA PHE A 650 -19.94 2.01 -46.37
C PHE A 650 -19.21 1.34 -47.52
#